data_b72aa379da9e7c676287af03157e142f
#
_entry.id   b72aa379da9e7c676287af03157e142f
#
_cell.length_a   1.000
_cell.length_b   1.000
_cell.length_c   1.000
_cell.angle_alpha   90.00
_cell.angle_beta   90.00
_cell.angle_gamma   90.00
#
_symmetry.space_group_name_H-M   'P 1'
#
loop_
_entity.id
_entity.type
_entity.pdbx_description
1 polymer ?
#
loop_
_entity_poly.entity_id
_entity_poly.type
_entity_poly.pdbx_seq_one_letter_code
_entity_poly.pdbx_strand_id
1 'polypeptide(L)'
;MSLPRRLGPVLRAAALLLAVVAPAALAAPLPLIPAPQSAVAGQGRFALAAGMRVGAQGEPARQAAEQFIDLLHNSGGPALELAEEGEAAQAPIQFVLDPAAGPAEGYRLQVTPERISIRAADGAGLFYGGVSLWQLLPAGKGATGLAAVDITDAPRLKWRGLMLDSVRHFQSMEEVERLLDAMAVHKLNTFHWHLADDQGWRIQIDQYPLLTQVGGCRIPLGEAGVGEDGQPIQECAFYTKEQIRAVVRYAAKRHITVVPEIDIPGHATAAIAAYPELGVDRPQLQVANGAGVYPNLFNADEATLTFLENVLGEMLPLFPGTFFHIGGDEAAKDRWKASKHMQARIKQLGLKDEEALQGWMIDRLGTWLAQHGKRIIGWDEILLGGPLPEGAAVMSWRGTEGGIEAARKGHDVVMTPASHLYLDYLQTASPAEPPGRPLQIPLQKLYAFDPVPAELDASQRQHIIGVQANVWTEHMHNFARVEHAVFPRLAALAEVAWSPQASRNFEDFKVRLPNLLAHYRALHIGYARTPFQVLFDTQANDAGTQATVALSNPLGYPDIRYTLDGSVPAADSPAYTAPLTVPVPTTVQAAVFFDGKPLAPPTVLGLTTEALRTRSDEQLAMCTDQLMLRLEDDGPREGARAVFNVDIFNPCWLWKGAPLSGIGKVTVRAGRMPYFFELAHDESKRKFKPARTPYGELVIRNGCDGPTLASLPLPKAPAADGFLTLEAPLTNAPAKADLCVYFTGDTRPEMWVLDRITLQPAAP
;
A
#
# COMPACT_ATOMS: atom_id res chain seq x y z
N MET A 1 -20.34 -86.48 52.82
CA MET A 1 -21.27 -86.06 53.88
C MET A 1 -21.08 -84.60 54.19
N SER A 2 -22.15 -83.85 54.25
CA SER A 2 -22.26 -82.43 54.55
C SER A 2 -21.92 -81.45 53.45
N LEU A 3 -22.89 -80.79 52.93
CA LEU A 3 -22.94 -79.72 51.97
C LEU A 3 -22.48 -78.34 52.56
N PRO A 4 -21.93 -77.48 51.76
CA PRO A 4 -21.70 -76.12 52.17
C PRO A 4 -22.82 -75.15 51.64
N ARG A 5 -23.14 -74.15 52.47
CA ARG A 5 -24.07 -73.07 52.23
C ARG A 5 -23.53 -72.06 51.18
N ARG A 6 -24.42 -71.70 50.24
CA ARG A 6 -24.22 -70.56 49.26
C ARG A 6 -24.38 -69.23 49.94
N LEU A 7 -23.43 -68.29 49.72
CA LEU A 7 -23.55 -66.87 49.95
C LEU A 7 -23.67 -66.21 48.57
N GLY A 8 -24.77 -65.46 48.35
CA GLY A 8 -25.02 -64.71 47.11
C GLY A 8 -24.25 -63.34 47.11
N PRO A 9 -23.86 -62.84 45.95
CA PRO A 9 -23.18 -61.50 45.83
C PRO A 9 -24.17 -60.37 45.80
N VAL A 10 -23.94 -59.35 46.65
CA VAL A 10 -24.62 -58.07 46.63
C VAL A 10 -24.01 -57.23 45.52
N LEU A 11 -24.78 -56.95 44.45
CA LEU A 11 -24.40 -55.96 43.42
C LEU A 11 -24.57 -54.56 44.02
N ARG A 12 -23.45 -53.85 44.19
CA ARG A 12 -23.42 -52.38 44.33
C ARG A 12 -23.33 -51.74 42.96
N ALA A 13 -24.44 -51.10 42.53
CA ALA A 13 -24.45 -50.24 41.35
C ALA A 13 -23.72 -48.94 41.67
N ALA A 14 -22.55 -48.76 41.10
CA ALA A 14 -21.86 -47.45 41.08
C ALA A 14 -22.42 -46.67 39.89
N ALA A 15 -23.19 -45.61 40.14
CA ALA A 15 -23.60 -44.63 39.14
C ALA A 15 -22.39 -43.74 38.79
N LEU A 16 -21.81 -43.97 37.61
CA LEU A 16 -20.84 -43.02 37.00
C LEU A 16 -21.63 -41.81 36.50
N LEU A 17 -21.53 -40.69 37.18
CA LEU A 17 -21.90 -39.38 36.62
C LEU A 17 -20.84 -39.00 35.55
N LEU A 18 -21.17 -39.20 34.27
CA LEU A 18 -20.49 -38.56 33.17
C LEU A 18 -20.82 -37.05 33.21
N ALA A 19 -19.91 -36.26 33.74
CA ALA A 19 -19.94 -34.81 33.53
C ALA A 19 -19.65 -34.56 32.03
N VAL A 20 -20.69 -34.25 31.25
CA VAL A 20 -20.56 -33.71 29.91
C VAL A 20 -19.97 -32.30 30.07
N VAL A 21 -18.65 -32.22 29.88
CA VAL A 21 -17.99 -30.94 29.71
C VAL A 21 -18.48 -30.42 28.35
N ALA A 22 -19.47 -29.54 28.36
CA ALA A 22 -19.81 -28.77 27.18
C ALA A 22 -18.54 -28.01 26.71
N PRO A 23 -18.18 -28.06 25.42
CA PRO A 23 -17.10 -27.25 24.93
C PRO A 23 -17.42 -25.78 25.27
N ALA A 24 -16.52 -25.12 26.02
CA ALA A 24 -16.62 -23.70 26.24
C ALA A 24 -16.71 -23.04 24.86
N ALA A 25 -17.84 -22.40 24.56
CA ALA A 25 -17.94 -21.57 23.38
C ALA A 25 -16.78 -20.58 23.47
N LEU A 26 -15.86 -20.60 22.48
CA LEU A 26 -14.80 -19.62 22.35
C LEU A 26 -15.49 -18.26 22.38
N ALA A 27 -15.20 -17.47 23.41
CA ALA A 27 -15.69 -16.10 23.47
C ALA A 27 -15.24 -15.38 22.21
N ALA A 28 -16.14 -14.64 21.56
CA ALA A 28 -15.79 -13.86 20.37
C ALA A 28 -14.55 -12.98 20.66
N PRO A 29 -13.62 -12.87 19.72
CA PRO A 29 -12.41 -12.08 19.93
C PRO A 29 -12.77 -10.62 20.22
N LEU A 30 -11.95 -9.94 21.06
CA LEU A 30 -12.13 -8.52 21.29
C LEU A 30 -11.95 -7.75 19.98
N PRO A 31 -12.76 -6.71 19.71
CA PRO A 31 -12.73 -5.96 18.45
C PRO A 31 -11.52 -5.01 18.33
N LEU A 32 -10.33 -5.46 18.72
CA LEU A 32 -9.08 -4.69 18.71
C LEU A 32 -8.15 -5.10 17.57
N ILE A 33 -7.67 -4.13 16.82
CA ILE A 33 -6.58 -4.26 15.85
C ILE A 33 -5.60 -3.10 16.11
N PRO A 34 -4.33 -3.42 16.44
CA PRO A 34 -3.73 -4.75 16.62
C PRO A 34 -4.26 -5.50 17.85
N ALA A 35 -4.20 -6.85 17.77
CA ALA A 35 -4.56 -7.71 18.90
C ALA A 35 -3.56 -7.51 20.06
N PRO A 36 -4.04 -7.38 21.32
CA PRO A 36 -3.18 -7.18 22.46
C PRO A 36 -2.43 -8.47 22.87
N GLN A 37 -1.33 -8.30 23.62
CA GLN A 37 -0.57 -9.44 24.15
C GLN A 37 -1.39 -10.33 25.06
N SER A 38 -2.24 -9.73 25.91
CA SER A 38 -3.12 -10.44 26.83
C SER A 38 -4.41 -9.67 27.08
N ALA A 39 -5.52 -10.39 27.10
CA ALA A 39 -6.81 -9.85 27.44
C ALA A 39 -7.61 -10.88 28.22
N VAL A 40 -8.13 -10.48 29.39
CA VAL A 40 -8.94 -11.33 30.29
C VAL A 40 -10.31 -10.69 30.46
N ALA A 41 -11.36 -11.43 30.08
CA ALA A 41 -12.73 -10.94 30.27
C ALA A 41 -13.07 -10.84 31.75
N GLY A 42 -13.64 -9.69 32.15
CA GLY A 42 -14.20 -9.46 33.49
C GLY A 42 -15.70 -9.69 33.54
N GLN A 43 -16.29 -9.45 34.70
CA GLN A 43 -17.75 -9.53 34.90
C GLN A 43 -18.38 -8.14 34.93
N GLY A 44 -19.56 -7.99 34.32
CA GLY A 44 -20.31 -6.76 34.28
C GLY A 44 -19.94 -5.83 33.12
N ARG A 45 -20.46 -4.62 33.14
CA ARG A 45 -20.26 -3.62 32.09
C ARG A 45 -20.13 -2.23 32.72
N PHE A 46 -19.22 -1.43 32.21
CA PHE A 46 -19.11 -0.01 32.49
C PHE A 46 -20.11 0.76 31.62
N ALA A 47 -20.93 1.60 32.25
CA ALA A 47 -21.87 2.48 31.54
C ALA A 47 -21.18 3.80 31.19
N LEU A 48 -20.93 4.03 29.90
CA LEU A 48 -20.35 5.28 29.39
C LEU A 48 -21.48 6.26 29.06
N ALA A 49 -21.41 7.49 29.58
CA ALA A 49 -22.40 8.54 29.32
C ALA A 49 -21.73 9.88 28.99
N ALA A 50 -22.44 10.74 28.28
CA ALA A 50 -21.99 12.10 28.02
C ALA A 50 -21.85 12.90 29.35
N GLY A 51 -20.87 13.80 29.39
CA GLY A 51 -20.53 14.58 30.58
C GLY A 51 -19.70 13.83 31.63
N MET A 52 -19.36 12.55 31.41
CA MET A 52 -18.42 11.83 32.28
C MET A 52 -17.03 12.47 32.22
N ARG A 53 -16.40 12.50 33.43
CA ARG A 53 -15.07 13.09 33.54
C ARG A 53 -13.97 12.08 33.33
N VAL A 54 -12.91 12.56 32.63
CA VAL A 54 -11.65 11.84 32.40
C VAL A 54 -10.59 12.47 33.31
N GLY A 55 -10.03 11.70 34.21
CA GLY A 55 -8.98 12.13 35.13
C GLY A 55 -7.59 11.85 34.57
N ALA A 56 -6.70 12.82 34.69
CA ALA A 56 -5.30 12.71 34.33
C ALA A 56 -4.45 13.60 35.24
N GLN A 57 -3.30 13.11 35.69
CA GLN A 57 -2.36 13.86 36.52
C GLN A 57 -1.01 13.96 35.84
N GLY A 58 -0.49 15.18 35.69
CA GLY A 58 0.74 15.48 34.94
C GLY A 58 0.55 15.54 33.43
N GLU A 59 1.44 16.28 32.79
CA GLU A 59 1.30 16.65 31.36
C GLU A 59 1.16 15.45 30.39
N PRO A 60 1.96 14.37 30.48
CA PRO A 60 1.80 13.25 29.56
C PRO A 60 0.45 12.53 29.68
N ALA A 61 -0.08 12.41 30.91
CA ALA A 61 -1.38 11.79 31.13
C ALA A 61 -2.53 12.69 30.64
N ARG A 62 -2.40 14.01 30.87
CA ARG A 62 -3.36 15.00 30.40
C ARG A 62 -3.47 15.02 28.88
N GLN A 63 -2.32 15.05 28.19
CA GLN A 63 -2.27 15.01 26.74
C GLN A 63 -2.95 13.73 26.18
N ALA A 64 -2.64 12.56 26.73
CA ALA A 64 -3.26 11.31 26.31
C ALA A 64 -4.77 11.27 26.55
N ALA A 65 -5.25 11.84 27.67
CA ALA A 65 -6.66 11.96 27.99
C ALA A 65 -7.39 12.92 27.03
N GLU A 66 -6.81 14.08 26.73
CA GLU A 66 -7.34 15.03 25.74
C GLU A 66 -7.45 14.39 24.36
N GLN A 67 -6.40 13.69 23.90
CA GLN A 67 -6.42 12.97 22.62
C GLN A 67 -7.47 11.87 22.56
N PHE A 68 -7.71 11.15 23.64
CA PHE A 68 -8.79 10.17 23.72
C PHE A 68 -10.17 10.85 23.63
N ILE A 69 -10.37 11.97 24.32
CA ILE A 69 -11.62 12.76 24.27
C ILE A 69 -11.88 13.25 22.84
N ASP A 70 -10.86 13.81 22.19
CA ASP A 70 -10.93 14.30 20.82
C ASP A 70 -11.23 13.17 19.82
N LEU A 71 -10.53 12.03 19.95
CA LEU A 71 -10.74 10.87 19.09
C LEU A 71 -12.17 10.32 19.23
N LEU A 72 -12.67 10.23 20.46
CA LEU A 72 -14.03 9.79 20.73
C LEU A 72 -15.07 10.77 20.17
N HIS A 73 -14.87 12.06 20.37
CA HIS A 73 -15.73 13.12 19.84
C HIS A 73 -15.78 13.10 18.29
N ASN A 74 -14.61 13.06 17.65
CA ASN A 74 -14.47 13.07 16.18
C ASN A 74 -15.08 11.83 15.53
N SER A 75 -15.12 10.70 16.25
CA SER A 75 -15.80 9.48 15.80
C SER A 75 -17.30 9.40 16.14
N GLY A 76 -17.88 10.50 16.65
CA GLY A 76 -19.31 10.61 16.96
C GLY A 76 -19.73 9.94 18.27
N GLY A 77 -18.79 9.63 19.16
CA GLY A 77 -19.03 9.09 20.49
C GLY A 77 -19.59 10.16 21.48
N PRO A 78 -19.88 9.77 22.74
CA PRO A 78 -20.37 10.70 23.77
C PRO A 78 -19.31 11.75 24.12
N ALA A 79 -19.74 13.00 24.29
CA ALA A 79 -18.88 14.06 24.76
C ALA A 79 -18.42 13.80 26.20
N LEU A 80 -17.11 13.75 26.44
CA LEU A 80 -16.49 13.61 27.74
C LEU A 80 -15.80 14.92 28.13
N GLU A 81 -15.54 15.10 29.41
CA GLU A 81 -14.92 16.30 29.96
C GLU A 81 -13.62 15.95 30.71
N LEU A 82 -12.56 16.73 30.50
CA LEU A 82 -11.36 16.57 31.30
C LEU A 82 -11.63 17.06 32.73
N ALA A 83 -11.27 16.24 33.71
CA ALA A 83 -11.41 16.61 35.12
C ALA A 83 -10.37 17.67 35.53
N GLU A 84 -10.70 18.52 36.46
CA GLU A 84 -9.73 19.39 37.11
C GLU A 84 -8.68 18.56 37.88
N GLU A 85 -7.45 19.07 38.01
CA GLU A 85 -6.34 18.30 38.59
C GLU A 85 -6.63 17.75 39.98
N GLY A 86 -7.32 18.51 40.82
CA GLY A 86 -7.72 18.08 42.17
C GLY A 86 -8.80 16.99 42.23
N GLU A 87 -9.52 16.77 41.11
CA GLU A 87 -10.62 15.79 41.01
C GLU A 87 -10.21 14.57 40.16
N ALA A 88 -9.04 14.61 39.51
CA ALA A 88 -8.60 13.59 38.57
C ALA A 88 -8.61 12.15 39.13
N ALA A 89 -8.24 11.99 40.43
CA ALA A 89 -8.21 10.68 41.08
C ALA A 89 -9.59 10.07 41.34
N GLN A 90 -10.67 10.88 41.38
CA GLN A 90 -12.04 10.43 41.55
C GLN A 90 -12.80 10.21 40.25
N ALA A 91 -12.25 10.65 39.14
CA ALA A 91 -12.88 10.50 37.83
C ALA A 91 -13.11 9.01 37.47
N PRO A 92 -14.25 8.66 36.83
CA PRO A 92 -14.58 7.28 36.50
C PRO A 92 -13.68 6.72 35.39
N ILE A 93 -13.04 7.56 34.58
CA ILE A 93 -12.07 7.19 33.55
C ILE A 93 -10.74 7.83 33.93
N GLN A 94 -9.67 7.08 34.02
CA GLN A 94 -8.40 7.56 34.53
C GLN A 94 -7.22 7.19 33.62
N PHE A 95 -6.38 8.18 33.33
CA PHE A 95 -5.07 8.03 32.68
C PHE A 95 -4.00 8.26 33.76
N VAL A 96 -3.21 7.22 34.03
CA VAL A 96 -2.28 7.22 35.19
C VAL A 96 -0.87 6.92 34.71
N LEU A 97 0.02 7.90 34.80
CA LEU A 97 1.45 7.67 34.56
C LEU A 97 2.02 6.87 35.74
N ASP A 98 2.49 5.67 35.48
CA ASP A 98 3.02 4.75 36.48
C ASP A 98 4.30 4.09 35.92
N PRO A 99 5.48 4.54 36.35
CA PRO A 99 6.76 4.01 35.84
C PRO A 99 6.93 2.50 36.04
N ALA A 100 6.12 1.86 36.89
CA ALA A 100 6.16 0.41 37.13
C ALA A 100 5.14 -0.36 36.26
N ALA A 101 4.35 0.31 35.41
CA ALA A 101 3.25 -0.32 34.68
C ALA A 101 3.69 -1.22 33.49
N GLY A 102 4.95 -1.22 33.12
CA GLY A 102 5.45 -2.06 32.01
C GLY A 102 6.59 -1.45 31.21
N PRO A 103 6.89 -1.99 30.04
CA PRO A 103 7.91 -1.45 29.14
C PRO A 103 7.46 -0.13 28.51
N ALA A 104 8.40 0.59 27.87
CA ALA A 104 8.09 1.75 27.05
C ALA A 104 7.02 1.42 25.99
N GLU A 105 6.10 2.38 25.73
CA GLU A 105 4.94 2.25 24.85
C GLU A 105 3.91 1.17 25.30
N GLY A 106 4.21 0.39 26.34
CA GLY A 106 3.28 -0.59 26.91
C GLY A 106 2.23 0.05 27.83
N TYR A 107 1.10 -0.62 28.01
CA TYR A 107 0.02 -0.16 28.86
C TYR A 107 -0.75 -1.32 29.50
N ARG A 108 -1.46 -1.00 30.60
CA ARG A 108 -2.53 -1.82 31.14
C ARG A 108 -3.82 -1.05 31.08
N LEU A 109 -4.85 -1.61 30.45
CA LEU A 109 -6.21 -1.09 30.38
C LEU A 109 -7.14 -2.00 31.19
N GLN A 110 -7.73 -1.48 32.23
CA GLN A 110 -8.69 -2.21 33.06
C GLN A 110 -10.06 -1.53 33.00
N VAL A 111 -11.07 -2.28 32.63
CA VAL A 111 -12.48 -1.87 32.63
C VAL A 111 -13.23 -2.70 33.68
N THR A 112 -13.82 -2.05 34.68
CA THR A 112 -14.74 -2.64 35.65
C THR A 112 -16.10 -1.95 35.53
N PRO A 113 -17.18 -2.44 36.20
CA PRO A 113 -18.46 -1.75 36.18
C PRO A 113 -18.41 -0.31 36.74
N GLU A 114 -17.44 -0.03 37.64
CA GLU A 114 -17.33 1.24 38.38
C GLU A 114 -16.30 2.20 37.75
N ARG A 115 -15.29 1.67 37.03
CA ARG A 115 -14.13 2.45 36.62
C ARG A 115 -13.43 1.90 35.40
N ILE A 116 -12.86 2.82 34.60
CA ILE A 116 -11.84 2.54 33.56
C ILE A 116 -10.51 3.12 34.02
N SER A 117 -9.44 2.35 33.98
CA SER A 117 -8.08 2.80 34.29
C SER A 117 -7.11 2.40 33.20
N ILE A 118 -6.37 3.37 32.64
CA ILE A 118 -5.25 3.17 31.74
C ILE A 118 -3.99 3.55 32.50
N ARG A 119 -3.04 2.61 32.61
CA ARG A 119 -1.74 2.80 33.27
C ARG A 119 -0.62 2.51 32.29
N ALA A 120 0.40 3.36 32.26
CA ALA A 120 1.58 3.16 31.42
C ALA A 120 2.80 3.85 32.02
N ALA A 121 3.99 3.38 31.62
CA ALA A 121 5.25 3.96 32.06
C ALA A 121 5.57 5.31 31.40
N ASP A 122 4.97 5.60 30.25
CA ASP A 122 5.18 6.81 29.47
C ASP A 122 3.88 7.31 28.79
N GLY A 123 3.97 8.51 28.20
CA GLY A 123 2.83 9.12 27.50
C GLY A 123 2.37 8.33 26.28
N ALA A 124 3.30 7.67 25.56
CA ALA A 124 2.97 6.87 24.39
C ALA A 124 2.12 5.64 24.76
N GLY A 125 2.49 4.94 25.85
CA GLY A 125 1.68 3.83 26.37
C GLY A 125 0.29 4.28 26.81
N LEU A 126 0.15 5.46 27.45
CA LEU A 126 -1.15 6.03 27.79
C LEU A 126 -1.98 6.33 26.53
N PHE A 127 -1.37 6.92 25.53
CA PHE A 127 -2.01 7.18 24.24
C PHE A 127 -2.51 5.89 23.58
N TYR A 128 -1.67 4.86 23.45
CA TYR A 128 -2.05 3.57 22.84
C TYR A 128 -3.11 2.82 23.65
N GLY A 129 -3.10 2.97 24.99
CA GLY A 129 -4.17 2.49 25.84
C GLY A 129 -5.50 3.21 25.57
N GLY A 130 -5.45 4.52 25.34
CA GLY A 130 -6.60 5.34 24.91
C GLY A 130 -7.17 4.90 23.56
N VAL A 131 -6.29 4.62 22.57
CA VAL A 131 -6.68 4.06 21.26
C VAL A 131 -7.38 2.70 21.42
N SER A 132 -6.87 1.82 22.29
CA SER A 132 -7.51 0.53 22.54
C SER A 132 -8.86 0.70 23.24
N LEU A 133 -8.98 1.60 24.21
CA LEU A 133 -10.27 1.93 24.82
C LEU A 133 -11.28 2.43 23.78
N TRP A 134 -10.85 3.30 22.86
CA TRP A 134 -11.68 3.80 21.78
C TRP A 134 -12.15 2.68 20.83
N GLN A 135 -11.27 1.74 20.44
CA GLN A 135 -11.65 0.61 19.59
C GLN A 135 -12.63 -0.37 20.24
N LEU A 136 -12.61 -0.49 21.57
CA LEU A 136 -13.58 -1.29 22.33
C LEU A 136 -14.99 -0.70 22.31
N LEU A 137 -15.12 0.60 22.05
CA LEU A 137 -16.40 1.28 21.94
C LEU A 137 -16.98 1.04 20.52
N PRO A 138 -18.30 0.81 20.39
CA PRO A 138 -18.93 0.80 19.09
C PRO A 138 -18.73 2.14 18.37
N ALA A 139 -18.46 2.11 17.05
CA ALA A 139 -18.34 3.33 16.27
C ALA A 139 -19.70 4.05 16.16
N GLY A 140 -19.69 5.39 16.26
CA GLY A 140 -20.86 6.26 16.07
C GLY A 140 -21.69 6.50 17.34
N LYS A 141 -22.83 7.17 17.16
CA LYS A 141 -23.70 7.60 18.25
C LYS A 141 -24.37 6.41 18.94
N GLY A 142 -24.31 6.37 20.27
CA GLY A 142 -25.04 5.40 21.07
C GLY A 142 -24.18 4.36 21.79
N ALA A 143 -22.89 4.53 21.86
CA ALA A 143 -22.03 3.68 22.68
C ALA A 143 -22.33 3.91 24.18
N THR A 144 -22.98 2.98 24.80
CA THR A 144 -23.45 3.15 26.19
C THR A 144 -22.89 2.14 27.20
N GLY A 145 -22.06 1.17 26.74
CA GLY A 145 -21.53 0.21 27.69
C GLY A 145 -20.39 -0.63 27.17
N LEU A 146 -19.29 -0.69 27.93
CA LEU A 146 -18.13 -1.53 27.71
C LEU A 146 -18.21 -2.78 28.59
N ALA A 147 -17.95 -3.94 28.01
CA ALA A 147 -17.75 -5.16 28.81
C ALA A 147 -16.50 -5.01 29.68
N ALA A 148 -16.55 -5.53 30.91
CA ALA A 148 -15.40 -5.53 31.79
C ALA A 148 -14.28 -6.40 31.19
N VAL A 149 -13.05 -5.86 31.21
CA VAL A 149 -11.86 -6.51 30.63
C VAL A 149 -10.59 -6.00 31.31
N ASP A 150 -9.57 -6.84 31.40
CA ASP A 150 -8.21 -6.47 31.82
C ASP A 150 -7.25 -6.81 30.69
N ILE A 151 -6.60 -5.79 30.12
CA ILE A 151 -5.69 -5.88 28.99
C ILE A 151 -4.30 -5.46 29.44
N THR A 152 -3.29 -6.29 29.11
CA THR A 152 -1.88 -5.92 29.21
C THR A 152 -1.26 -6.03 27.82
N ASP A 153 -0.63 -4.95 27.37
CA ASP A 153 -0.20 -4.85 25.98
C ASP A 153 1.09 -4.01 25.84
N ALA A 154 1.88 -4.33 24.83
CA ALA A 154 3.09 -3.60 24.44
C ALA A 154 3.49 -3.98 23.03
N PRO A 155 4.20 -3.11 22.28
CA PRO A 155 4.63 -3.42 20.92
C PRO A 155 5.71 -4.49 20.86
N ARG A 156 5.65 -5.33 19.80
CA ARG A 156 6.69 -6.31 19.47
C ARG A 156 7.93 -5.63 18.88
N LEU A 157 7.76 -4.65 18.02
CA LEU A 157 8.83 -3.97 17.28
C LEU A 157 8.90 -2.49 17.65
N LYS A 158 10.12 -1.94 17.68
CA LYS A 158 10.38 -0.53 18.03
C LYS A 158 10.01 0.42 16.90
N TRP A 159 10.33 0.08 15.64
CA TRP A 159 9.96 0.85 14.45
C TRP A 159 8.73 0.24 13.80
N ARG A 160 7.66 1.01 13.71
CA ARG A 160 6.39 0.64 13.09
C ARG A 160 6.04 1.76 12.11
N GLY A 161 6.50 1.60 10.85
CA GLY A 161 6.60 2.69 9.89
C GLY A 161 5.59 2.66 8.77
N LEU A 162 5.34 3.87 8.24
CA LEU A 162 4.71 4.09 6.94
C LEU A 162 5.50 5.17 6.21
N MET A 163 5.90 4.90 4.96
CA MET A 163 6.50 5.89 4.07
C MET A 163 5.42 6.48 3.16
N LEU A 164 5.53 7.79 2.90
CA LEU A 164 4.75 8.52 1.90
C LEU A 164 5.66 9.23 0.92
N ASP A 165 5.49 8.94 -0.37
CA ASP A 165 6.09 9.66 -1.46
C ASP A 165 5.26 10.93 -1.76
N SER A 166 5.78 12.10 -1.36
CA SER A 166 5.19 13.41 -1.68
C SER A 166 5.80 14.04 -2.94
N VAL A 167 6.63 13.28 -3.66
CA VAL A 167 7.34 13.81 -4.83
C VAL A 167 6.57 13.53 -6.11
N ARG A 168 6.25 12.26 -6.38
CA ARG A 168 5.56 11.90 -7.63
C ARG A 168 4.18 12.54 -7.69
N HIS A 169 3.41 12.47 -6.58
CA HIS A 169 2.21 13.30 -6.41
C HIS A 169 2.24 13.98 -5.04
N PHE A 170 2.06 15.30 -5.04
CA PHE A 170 2.13 16.14 -3.85
C PHE A 170 0.86 16.00 -3.01
N GLN A 171 1.03 15.88 -1.69
CA GLN A 171 -0.08 15.91 -0.73
C GLN A 171 -0.05 17.22 0.05
N SER A 172 -1.24 17.81 0.25
CA SER A 172 -1.41 18.97 1.10
C SER A 172 -1.07 18.68 2.56
N MET A 173 -0.85 19.74 3.34
CA MET A 173 -0.64 19.62 4.79
C MET A 173 -1.76 18.85 5.48
N GLU A 174 -3.03 19.13 5.11
CA GLU A 174 -4.19 18.47 5.67
C GLU A 174 -4.21 16.97 5.35
N GLU A 175 -3.83 16.57 4.15
CA GLU A 175 -3.75 15.17 3.74
C GLU A 175 -2.65 14.41 4.50
N VAL A 176 -1.49 15.04 4.72
CA VAL A 176 -0.41 14.48 5.54
C VAL A 176 -0.86 14.33 7.00
N GLU A 177 -1.54 15.34 7.57
CA GLU A 177 -2.06 15.28 8.94
C GLU A 177 -3.13 14.19 9.09
N ARG A 178 -4.03 14.02 8.10
CA ARG A 178 -5.00 12.91 8.06
C ARG A 178 -4.32 11.54 8.04
N LEU A 179 -3.22 11.39 7.30
CA LEU A 179 -2.46 10.14 7.29
C LEU A 179 -1.81 9.88 8.65
N LEU A 180 -1.26 10.91 9.31
CA LEU A 180 -0.69 10.81 10.65
C LEU A 180 -1.75 10.43 11.70
N ASP A 181 -2.98 10.96 11.60
CA ASP A 181 -4.11 10.55 12.45
C ASP A 181 -4.43 9.07 12.25
N ALA A 182 -4.49 8.64 10.99
CA ALA A 182 -4.72 7.24 10.68
C ALA A 182 -3.59 6.33 11.17
N MET A 183 -2.32 6.73 11.04
CA MET A 183 -1.18 6.00 11.60
C MET A 183 -1.28 5.85 13.12
N ALA A 184 -1.68 6.93 13.81
CA ALA A 184 -1.80 6.97 15.26
C ALA A 184 -2.84 5.96 15.79
N VAL A 185 -4.02 5.86 15.16
CA VAL A 185 -5.05 4.89 15.56
C VAL A 185 -4.68 3.43 15.23
N HIS A 186 -3.64 3.22 14.41
CA HIS A 186 -3.02 1.92 14.15
C HIS A 186 -1.78 1.66 15.03
N LYS A 187 -1.47 2.53 15.97
CA LYS A 187 -0.29 2.45 16.86
C LYS A 187 1.04 2.40 16.11
N LEU A 188 1.13 3.01 14.91
CA LEU A 188 2.37 3.25 14.21
C LEU A 188 3.08 4.46 14.82
N ASN A 189 4.41 4.46 14.80
CA ASN A 189 5.23 5.49 15.48
C ASN A 189 6.31 6.13 14.61
N THR A 190 6.40 5.78 13.32
CA THR A 190 7.41 6.34 12.42
C THR A 190 6.79 6.68 11.08
N PHE A 191 6.87 7.96 10.71
CA PHE A 191 6.48 8.48 9.41
C PHE A 191 7.74 8.76 8.60
N HIS A 192 7.98 7.97 7.56
CA HIS A 192 9.07 8.18 6.62
C HIS A 192 8.55 9.07 5.48
N TRP A 193 9.15 10.24 5.31
CA TRP A 193 8.68 11.26 4.38
C TRP A 193 9.66 11.45 3.24
N HIS A 194 9.31 10.92 2.07
CA HIS A 194 10.11 11.01 0.84
C HIS A 194 9.89 12.37 0.18
N LEU A 195 10.93 13.23 0.20
CA LEU A 195 10.84 14.66 -0.09
C LEU A 195 11.63 15.10 -1.33
N ALA A 196 12.46 14.27 -1.92
CA ALA A 196 13.22 14.58 -3.12
C ALA A 196 13.39 13.36 -4.01
N ASP A 197 13.13 13.52 -5.32
CA ASP A 197 13.26 12.49 -6.35
C ASP A 197 13.40 13.16 -7.73
N ASP A 198 13.43 12.40 -8.81
CA ASP A 198 13.54 12.88 -10.19
C ASP A 198 12.41 13.84 -10.58
N GLN A 199 11.19 13.61 -10.08
CA GLN A 199 9.98 14.36 -10.41
C GLN A 199 9.74 15.60 -9.53
N GLY A 200 10.60 15.86 -8.56
CA GLY A 200 10.44 17.06 -7.74
C GLY A 200 11.34 17.14 -6.51
N TRP A 201 11.47 18.36 -6.03
CA TRP A 201 12.10 18.70 -4.74
C TRP A 201 11.07 19.37 -3.84
N ARG A 202 10.75 18.78 -2.70
CA ARG A 202 9.59 19.17 -1.89
C ARG A 202 9.89 19.89 -0.59
N ILE A 203 11.17 20.18 -0.28
CA ILE A 203 11.56 20.87 0.95
C ILE A 203 12.28 22.21 0.67
N GLN A 204 11.85 23.28 1.34
CA GLN A 204 12.52 24.59 1.27
C GLN A 204 13.91 24.52 1.89
N ILE A 205 14.92 24.97 1.11
CA ILE A 205 16.30 25.15 1.53
C ILE A 205 16.70 26.60 1.20
N ASP A 206 16.99 27.40 2.22
CA ASP A 206 17.19 28.86 2.05
C ASP A 206 18.48 29.19 1.29
N GLN A 207 19.55 28.42 1.49
CA GLN A 207 20.81 28.57 0.77
C GLN A 207 20.69 28.19 -0.71
N TYR A 208 19.71 27.38 -1.07
CA TYR A 208 19.54 26.85 -2.43
C TYR A 208 18.10 27.02 -2.93
N PRO A 209 17.65 28.29 -3.15
CA PRO A 209 16.23 28.57 -3.46
C PRO A 209 15.75 27.98 -4.79
N LEU A 210 16.64 27.73 -5.77
CA LEU A 210 16.25 27.09 -7.02
C LEU A 210 15.78 25.63 -6.84
N LEU A 211 16.12 24.98 -5.73
CA LEU A 211 15.59 23.64 -5.44
C LEU A 211 14.05 23.62 -5.41
N THR A 212 13.42 24.68 -4.89
CA THR A 212 11.95 24.79 -4.89
C THR A 212 11.42 25.59 -6.06
N GLN A 213 12.17 26.60 -6.55
CA GLN A 213 11.73 27.47 -7.65
C GLN A 213 11.82 26.78 -9.03
N VAL A 214 12.76 25.87 -9.19
CA VAL A 214 12.96 25.05 -10.39
C VAL A 214 12.68 23.58 -10.08
N GLY A 215 13.40 23.01 -9.12
CA GLY A 215 13.27 21.60 -8.77
C GLY A 215 11.89 21.22 -8.20
N GLY A 216 11.17 22.18 -7.59
CA GLY A 216 9.79 21.98 -7.11
C GLY A 216 8.71 22.06 -8.19
N CYS A 217 9.09 22.39 -9.43
CA CYS A 217 8.17 22.67 -10.54
C CYS A 217 8.39 21.67 -11.68
N ARG A 218 7.32 21.13 -12.24
CA ARG A 218 7.36 20.28 -13.44
C ARG A 218 6.22 20.61 -14.40
N ILE A 219 6.35 20.19 -15.65
CA ILE A 219 5.27 20.25 -16.64
C ILE A 219 4.47 18.96 -16.51
N PRO A 220 3.16 18.99 -16.17
CA PRO A 220 2.33 17.80 -16.15
C PRO A 220 2.30 17.07 -17.50
N LEU A 221 1.96 15.78 -17.47
CA LEU A 221 1.79 15.00 -18.69
C LEU A 221 0.49 15.39 -19.44
N GLY A 222 0.46 15.12 -20.75
CA GLY A 222 -0.72 15.29 -21.59
C GLY A 222 -1.24 16.73 -21.67
N GLU A 223 -2.55 16.89 -21.79
CA GLU A 223 -3.20 18.19 -21.94
C GLU A 223 -3.05 19.10 -20.73
N ALA A 224 -2.88 18.54 -19.52
CA ALA A 224 -2.69 19.30 -18.30
C ALA A 224 -1.40 20.12 -18.32
N GLY A 225 -0.38 19.68 -19.08
CA GLY A 225 0.88 20.40 -19.27
C GLY A 225 0.86 21.49 -20.35
N VAL A 226 -0.29 21.72 -21.02
CA VAL A 226 -0.41 22.65 -22.14
C VAL A 226 -1.46 23.71 -21.84
N GLY A 227 -1.10 25.00 -21.91
CA GLY A 227 -2.02 26.12 -21.73
C GLY A 227 -3.00 26.30 -22.88
N GLU A 228 -4.02 27.14 -22.68
CA GLU A 228 -4.96 27.51 -23.72
C GLU A 228 -4.29 28.19 -24.93
N ASP A 229 -3.14 28.83 -24.70
CA ASP A 229 -2.28 29.46 -25.71
C ASP A 229 -1.29 28.47 -26.37
N GLY A 230 -1.35 27.18 -26.02
CA GLY A 230 -0.47 26.14 -26.50
C GLY A 230 0.94 26.15 -25.88
N GLN A 231 1.17 26.98 -24.84
CA GLN A 231 2.46 27.02 -24.15
C GLN A 231 2.48 26.04 -22.98
N PRO A 232 3.66 25.51 -22.58
CA PRO A 232 3.79 24.65 -21.41
C PRO A 232 3.33 25.36 -20.12
N ILE A 233 2.55 24.64 -19.32
CA ILE A 233 2.17 25.06 -17.95
C ILE A 233 3.05 24.31 -16.96
N GLN A 234 3.54 25.00 -15.92
CA GLN A 234 4.26 24.38 -14.81
C GLN A 234 3.35 24.28 -13.59
N GLU A 235 3.39 23.14 -12.93
CA GLU A 235 2.86 22.94 -11.58
C GLU A 235 4.02 22.92 -10.59
N CYS A 236 3.90 23.76 -9.54
CA CYS A 236 4.92 23.90 -8.52
C CYS A 236 4.34 23.56 -7.15
N ALA A 237 5.01 22.68 -6.40
CA ALA A 237 4.61 22.30 -5.07
C ALA A 237 5.84 21.97 -4.19
N PHE A 238 5.83 22.48 -2.96
CA PHE A 238 6.84 22.19 -1.94
C PHE A 238 6.30 22.55 -0.55
N TYR A 239 6.94 22.05 0.47
CA TYR A 239 6.67 22.43 1.87
C TYR A 239 7.67 23.48 2.33
N THR A 240 7.16 24.56 2.91
CA THR A 240 7.99 25.53 3.59
C THR A 240 8.54 24.93 4.89
N LYS A 241 9.65 25.47 5.41
CA LYS A 241 10.19 25.06 6.71
C LYS A 241 9.18 25.17 7.85
N GLU A 242 8.28 26.18 7.77
CA GLU A 242 7.21 26.37 8.76
C GLU A 242 6.17 25.25 8.70
N GLN A 243 5.78 24.86 7.49
CA GLN A 243 4.88 23.73 7.27
C GLN A 243 5.50 22.42 7.78
N ILE A 244 6.78 22.17 7.50
CA ILE A 244 7.48 20.98 8.00
C ILE A 244 7.50 20.97 9.53
N ARG A 245 7.84 22.10 10.17
CA ARG A 245 7.79 22.21 11.64
C ARG A 245 6.38 21.93 12.18
N ALA A 246 5.33 22.38 11.47
CA ALA A 246 3.95 22.09 11.86
C ALA A 246 3.64 20.61 11.81
N VAL A 247 3.97 19.91 10.69
CA VAL A 247 3.82 18.45 10.55
C VAL A 247 4.59 17.70 11.63
N VAL A 248 5.84 18.05 11.87
CA VAL A 248 6.68 17.38 12.90
C VAL A 248 6.08 17.55 14.30
N ARG A 249 5.59 18.75 14.65
CA ARG A 249 4.88 18.97 15.92
C ARG A 249 3.57 18.20 16.00
N TYR A 250 2.83 18.12 14.89
CA TYR A 250 1.57 17.37 14.82
C TYR A 250 1.79 15.87 15.01
N ALA A 251 2.81 15.32 14.35
CA ALA A 251 3.24 13.93 14.49
C ALA A 251 3.71 13.61 15.93
N ALA A 252 4.54 14.50 16.52
CA ALA A 252 5.08 14.31 17.87
C ALA A 252 3.98 14.22 18.93
N LYS A 253 2.90 14.99 18.82
CA LYS A 253 1.72 14.86 19.70
C LYS A 253 1.09 13.47 19.64
N ARG A 254 1.23 12.76 18.54
CA ARG A 254 0.73 11.38 18.30
C ARG A 254 1.77 10.31 18.54
N HIS A 255 2.89 10.68 19.15
CA HIS A 255 4.04 9.80 19.37
C HIS A 255 4.62 9.22 18.08
N ILE A 256 4.54 9.97 16.97
CA ILE A 256 5.09 9.62 15.67
C ILE A 256 6.34 10.45 15.41
N THR A 257 7.45 9.77 15.12
CA THR A 257 8.71 10.39 14.68
C THR A 257 8.69 10.52 13.17
N VAL A 258 9.03 11.72 12.66
CA VAL A 258 9.20 11.96 11.22
C VAL A 258 10.65 11.72 10.83
N VAL A 259 10.87 10.84 9.85
CA VAL A 259 12.17 10.55 9.22
C VAL A 259 12.16 11.13 7.81
N PRO A 260 12.92 12.19 7.53
CA PRO A 260 12.99 12.76 6.18
C PRO A 260 13.87 11.93 5.28
N GLU A 261 13.57 11.93 3.97
CA GLU A 261 14.44 11.34 2.95
C GLU A 261 14.82 12.36 1.89
N ILE A 262 16.11 12.40 1.59
CA ILE A 262 16.71 13.01 0.39
C ILE A 262 17.55 11.92 -0.26
N ASP A 263 17.17 11.50 -1.47
CA ASP A 263 17.82 10.39 -2.15
C ASP A 263 19.16 10.78 -2.78
N ILE A 264 20.19 9.94 -2.57
CA ILE A 264 21.60 10.14 -2.96
C ILE A 264 22.24 8.78 -3.32
N PRO A 265 22.95 8.64 -4.43
CA PRO A 265 23.23 9.63 -5.46
C PRO A 265 22.23 9.62 -6.62
N GLY A 266 21.31 8.65 -6.66
CA GLY A 266 20.24 8.52 -7.64
C GLY A 266 19.10 9.48 -7.38
N HIS A 267 18.03 9.36 -8.19
CA HIS A 267 16.79 10.14 -8.04
C HIS A 267 17.03 11.67 -7.90
N ALA A 268 18.03 12.19 -8.61
CA ALA A 268 18.57 13.53 -8.41
C ALA A 268 18.20 14.53 -9.52
N THR A 269 17.36 14.11 -10.50
CA THR A 269 17.08 14.94 -11.70
C THR A 269 16.53 16.30 -11.34
N ALA A 270 15.63 16.42 -10.35
CA ALA A 270 15.05 17.70 -9.95
C ALA A 270 16.09 18.64 -9.33
N ALA A 271 16.99 18.13 -8.50
CA ALA A 271 18.09 18.90 -7.92
C ALA A 271 19.10 19.34 -8.97
N ILE A 272 19.44 18.46 -9.92
CA ILE A 272 20.37 18.75 -11.02
C ILE A 272 19.75 19.72 -12.03
N ALA A 273 18.44 19.64 -12.28
CA ALA A 273 17.74 20.63 -13.11
C ALA A 273 17.83 22.04 -12.50
N ALA A 274 17.76 22.13 -11.16
CA ALA A 274 17.92 23.39 -10.43
C ALA A 274 19.35 23.88 -10.42
N TYR A 275 20.33 22.98 -10.27
CA TYR A 275 21.77 23.26 -10.16
C TYR A 275 22.57 22.26 -11.01
N PRO A 276 22.76 22.54 -12.32
CA PRO A 276 23.42 21.62 -13.24
C PRO A 276 24.83 21.17 -12.84
N GLU A 277 25.54 21.98 -12.06
CA GLU A 277 26.87 21.66 -11.53
C GLU A 277 26.90 20.48 -10.57
N LEU A 278 25.75 20.09 -10.01
CA LEU A 278 25.63 18.93 -9.14
C LEU A 278 25.63 17.61 -9.92
N GLY A 279 25.27 17.66 -11.21
CA GLY A 279 25.19 16.49 -12.06
C GLY A 279 26.51 16.13 -12.74
N VAL A 280 26.61 14.91 -13.24
CA VAL A 280 27.73 14.42 -14.05
C VAL A 280 27.78 15.22 -15.36
N ASP A 281 28.94 15.82 -15.65
CA ASP A 281 29.20 16.63 -16.86
C ASP A 281 28.23 17.80 -17.05
N ARG A 282 27.60 18.30 -15.97
CA ARG A 282 26.71 19.49 -15.90
C ARG A 282 25.58 19.48 -16.94
N PRO A 283 24.71 18.49 -16.94
CA PRO A 283 23.66 18.39 -17.92
C PRO A 283 22.61 19.51 -17.74
N GLN A 284 22.07 19.99 -18.87
CA GLN A 284 20.90 20.87 -18.84
C GLN A 284 19.65 20.01 -18.87
N LEU A 285 18.97 19.88 -17.73
CA LEU A 285 17.81 19.02 -17.53
C LEU A 285 16.55 19.86 -17.28
N GLN A 286 15.42 19.24 -17.55
CA GLN A 286 14.12 19.63 -16.98
C GLN A 286 13.78 18.65 -15.85
N VAL A 287 12.97 19.11 -14.90
CA VAL A 287 12.42 18.21 -13.88
C VAL A 287 11.59 17.14 -14.56
N ALA A 288 11.78 15.89 -14.18
CA ALA A 288 11.11 14.76 -14.78
C ALA A 288 9.59 14.82 -14.55
N ASN A 289 8.83 14.38 -15.54
CA ASN A 289 7.37 14.27 -15.44
C ASN A 289 6.84 12.84 -15.69
N GLY A 290 7.71 11.94 -16.12
CA GLY A 290 7.40 10.52 -16.33
C GLY A 290 7.80 9.64 -15.15
N ALA A 291 7.43 8.36 -15.23
CA ALA A 291 7.81 7.34 -14.25
C ALA A 291 9.10 6.62 -14.66
N GLY A 292 9.71 5.90 -13.74
CA GLY A 292 10.86 5.02 -13.98
C GLY A 292 12.13 5.46 -13.29
N VAL A 293 13.27 4.92 -13.75
CA VAL A 293 14.60 5.16 -13.18
C VAL A 293 15.39 6.06 -14.13
N TYR A 294 15.73 7.25 -13.69
CA TYR A 294 16.48 8.23 -14.47
C TYR A 294 17.99 8.04 -14.28
N PRO A 295 18.80 8.19 -15.37
CA PRO A 295 20.25 7.96 -15.27
C PRO A 295 21.02 9.15 -14.71
N ASN A 296 20.35 10.13 -14.10
CA ASN A 296 20.93 11.37 -13.60
C ASN A 296 21.38 11.23 -12.16
N LEU A 297 22.67 11.11 -11.93
CA LEU A 297 23.27 11.00 -10.62
C LEU A 297 23.94 12.30 -10.21
N PHE A 298 23.98 12.59 -8.91
CA PHE A 298 24.93 13.53 -8.35
C PHE A 298 26.35 13.13 -8.72
N ASN A 299 27.21 14.13 -9.02
CA ASN A 299 28.63 13.88 -9.12
C ASN A 299 29.27 13.79 -7.71
N ALA A 300 30.47 13.22 -7.64
CA ALA A 300 31.19 13.03 -6.36
C ALA A 300 32.24 14.13 -6.08
N ASP A 301 31.99 15.35 -6.51
CA ASP A 301 32.87 16.49 -6.27
C ASP A 301 32.69 17.02 -4.85
N GLU A 302 33.75 17.65 -4.29
CA GLU A 302 33.68 18.25 -2.97
C GLU A 302 32.60 19.35 -2.88
N ALA A 303 32.37 20.09 -3.97
CA ALA A 303 31.31 21.09 -4.03
C ALA A 303 29.91 20.47 -3.89
N THR A 304 29.68 19.32 -4.51
CA THR A 304 28.41 18.56 -4.41
C THR A 304 28.24 18.00 -3.00
N LEU A 305 29.29 17.46 -2.40
CA LEU A 305 29.22 16.99 -1.01
C LEU A 305 28.94 18.15 -0.04
N THR A 306 29.58 19.30 -0.23
CA THR A 306 29.32 20.52 0.56
C THR A 306 27.85 20.99 0.38
N PHE A 307 27.32 20.92 -0.85
CA PHE A 307 25.91 21.20 -1.10
C PHE A 307 25.01 20.27 -0.31
N LEU A 308 25.25 18.95 -0.36
CA LEU A 308 24.46 17.95 0.37
C LEU A 308 24.57 18.14 1.89
N GLU A 309 25.78 18.41 2.42
CA GLU A 309 26.00 18.73 3.83
C GLU A 309 25.23 20.00 4.26
N ASN A 310 25.19 21.04 3.42
CA ASN A 310 24.42 22.25 3.69
C ASN A 310 22.91 22.00 3.68
N VAL A 311 22.42 21.22 2.72
CA VAL A 311 21.00 20.80 2.67
C VAL A 311 20.62 20.06 3.95
N LEU A 312 21.37 19.02 4.29
CA LEU A 312 21.15 18.25 5.53
C LEU A 312 21.25 19.16 6.76
N GLY A 313 22.21 20.12 6.77
CA GLY A 313 22.39 21.09 7.86
C GLY A 313 21.15 21.96 8.10
N GLU A 314 20.48 22.41 7.03
CA GLU A 314 19.22 23.16 7.15
C GLU A 314 18.04 22.26 7.59
N MET A 315 18.11 20.96 7.33
CA MET A 315 17.09 20.00 7.75
C MET A 315 17.23 19.57 9.22
N LEU A 316 18.44 19.56 9.79
CA LEU A 316 18.68 19.11 11.18
C LEU A 316 17.72 19.74 12.21
N PRO A 317 17.49 21.08 12.25
CA PRO A 317 16.60 21.70 13.22
C PRO A 317 15.10 21.45 12.94
N LEU A 318 14.75 20.93 11.78
CA LEU A 318 13.37 20.63 11.39
C LEU A 318 12.94 19.23 11.87
N PHE A 319 13.89 18.29 11.89
CA PHE A 319 13.62 16.87 12.18
C PHE A 319 14.40 16.41 13.42
N PRO A 320 13.75 16.41 14.60
CA PRO A 320 14.42 16.04 15.85
C PRO A 320 14.74 14.55 15.97
N GLY A 321 14.15 13.69 15.13
CA GLY A 321 14.39 12.24 15.11
C GLY A 321 15.85 11.86 14.92
N THR A 322 16.21 10.65 15.28
CA THR A 322 17.58 10.12 15.22
C THR A 322 18.03 9.87 13.77
N PHE A 323 17.11 9.37 12.92
CA PHE A 323 17.45 8.91 11.58
C PHE A 323 17.16 9.95 10.50
N PHE A 324 18.07 10.02 9.53
CA PHE A 324 17.91 10.69 8.25
C PHE A 324 18.07 9.65 7.15
N HIS A 325 17.08 9.52 6.28
CA HIS A 325 17.13 8.60 5.16
C HIS A 325 17.81 9.28 3.97
N ILE A 326 18.79 8.59 3.41
CA ILE A 326 19.63 9.13 2.32
C ILE A 326 19.42 8.38 1.00
N GLY A 327 18.36 7.59 0.87
CA GLY A 327 18.08 6.78 -0.31
C GLY A 327 19.14 5.71 -0.56
N GLY A 328 19.79 5.78 -1.70
CA GLY A 328 20.89 4.90 -2.10
C GLY A 328 20.53 3.87 -3.14
N ASP A 329 19.25 3.76 -3.50
CA ASP A 329 18.70 2.81 -4.45
C ASP A 329 18.86 3.25 -5.90
N GLU A 330 18.72 2.28 -6.77
CA GLU A 330 18.55 2.40 -8.24
C GLU A 330 19.55 3.35 -8.95
N ALA A 331 20.69 3.66 -8.34
CA ALA A 331 21.69 4.56 -8.90
C ALA A 331 22.33 3.96 -10.17
N ALA A 332 21.86 4.38 -11.35
CA ALA A 332 22.33 3.93 -12.66
C ALA A 332 23.72 4.54 -12.98
N LYS A 333 24.79 3.76 -12.78
CA LYS A 333 26.18 4.23 -12.80
C LYS A 333 26.79 4.41 -14.20
N ASP A 334 25.99 4.26 -15.27
CA ASP A 334 26.48 4.35 -16.64
C ASP A 334 27.11 5.72 -16.95
N ARG A 335 26.53 6.81 -16.43
CA ARG A 335 27.11 8.15 -16.57
C ARG A 335 28.42 8.31 -15.82
N TRP A 336 28.55 7.74 -14.62
CA TRP A 336 29.81 7.72 -13.89
C TRP A 336 30.88 6.93 -14.63
N LYS A 337 30.53 5.76 -15.21
CA LYS A 337 31.44 4.95 -16.02
C LYS A 337 31.92 5.66 -17.27
N ALA A 338 31.03 6.41 -17.93
CA ALA A 338 31.35 7.14 -19.16
C ALA A 338 32.14 8.45 -18.91
N SER A 339 31.98 9.07 -17.74
CA SER A 339 32.60 10.35 -17.42
C SER A 339 34.08 10.22 -17.07
N LYS A 340 34.94 10.83 -17.88
CA LYS A 340 36.40 10.89 -17.59
C LYS A 340 36.68 11.57 -16.25
N HIS A 341 35.86 12.53 -15.86
CA HIS A 341 35.99 13.24 -14.59
C HIS A 341 35.71 12.32 -13.41
N MET A 342 34.61 11.57 -13.43
CA MET A 342 34.27 10.61 -12.37
C MET A 342 35.29 9.46 -12.30
N GLN A 343 35.78 8.97 -13.43
CA GLN A 343 36.83 7.95 -13.47
C GLN A 343 38.15 8.48 -12.85
N ALA A 344 38.50 9.74 -13.10
CA ALA A 344 39.66 10.38 -12.46
C ALA A 344 39.43 10.54 -10.95
N ARG A 345 38.20 10.86 -10.49
CA ARG A 345 37.83 10.98 -9.09
C ARG A 345 37.94 9.64 -8.36
N ILE A 346 37.42 8.55 -8.94
CA ILE A 346 37.57 7.17 -8.42
C ILE A 346 39.07 6.85 -8.20
N LYS A 347 39.89 7.11 -9.21
CA LYS A 347 41.33 6.89 -9.14
C LYS A 347 42.02 7.76 -8.06
N GLN A 348 41.64 9.03 -7.97
CA GLN A 348 42.17 9.98 -6.99
C GLN A 348 41.88 9.53 -5.54
N LEU A 349 40.69 9.00 -5.30
CA LEU A 349 40.26 8.49 -4.01
C LEU A 349 40.79 7.07 -3.70
N GLY A 350 41.46 6.42 -4.68
CA GLY A 350 41.96 5.06 -4.52
C GLY A 350 40.86 4.01 -4.47
N LEU A 351 39.67 4.31 -5.02
CA LEU A 351 38.52 3.43 -5.02
C LEU A 351 38.59 2.42 -6.19
N LYS A 352 37.90 1.31 -6.05
CA LYS A 352 37.92 0.22 -7.00
C LYS A 352 37.04 0.48 -8.24
N ASP A 353 35.83 0.99 -8.01
CA ASP A 353 34.78 1.15 -9.03
C ASP A 353 33.71 2.16 -8.58
N GLU A 354 32.64 2.29 -9.36
CA GLU A 354 31.52 3.21 -9.12
C GLU A 354 30.69 2.82 -7.89
N GLU A 355 30.61 1.54 -7.57
CA GLU A 355 29.94 1.07 -6.33
C GLU A 355 30.72 1.57 -5.10
N ALA A 356 32.05 1.44 -5.12
CA ALA A 356 32.89 1.97 -4.07
C ALA A 356 32.84 3.51 -3.99
N LEU A 357 32.59 4.20 -5.11
CA LEU A 357 32.38 5.68 -5.10
C LEU A 357 31.08 6.04 -4.42
N GLN A 358 29.99 5.31 -4.66
CA GLN A 358 28.74 5.49 -3.93
C GLN A 358 28.91 5.21 -2.44
N GLY A 359 29.56 4.12 -2.07
CA GLY A 359 29.87 3.78 -0.68
C GLY A 359 30.69 4.88 0.01
N TRP A 360 31.66 5.46 -0.67
CA TRP A 360 32.45 6.58 -0.17
C TRP A 360 31.60 7.83 0.08
N MET A 361 30.67 8.18 -0.81
CA MET A 361 29.74 9.30 -0.59
C MET A 361 28.85 9.05 0.63
N ILE A 362 28.31 7.85 0.77
CA ILE A 362 27.46 7.44 1.89
C ILE A 362 28.24 7.51 3.22
N ASP A 363 29.46 6.99 3.25
CA ASP A 363 30.33 7.06 4.43
C ASP A 363 30.65 8.50 4.82
N ARG A 364 30.93 9.38 3.85
CA ARG A 364 31.19 10.80 4.07
C ARG A 364 29.97 11.49 4.71
N LEU A 365 28.78 11.32 4.13
CA LEU A 365 27.56 11.95 4.64
C LEU A 365 27.13 11.34 5.96
N GLY A 366 27.28 10.01 6.14
CA GLY A 366 26.98 9.33 7.38
C GLY A 366 27.90 9.77 8.53
N THR A 367 29.19 9.93 8.26
CA THR A 367 30.16 10.49 9.22
C THR A 367 29.79 11.93 9.59
N TRP A 368 29.44 12.76 8.61
CA TRP A 368 29.00 14.13 8.86
C TRP A 368 27.73 14.18 9.72
N LEU A 369 26.71 13.37 9.42
CA LEU A 369 25.48 13.28 10.21
C LEU A 369 25.76 12.79 11.64
N ALA A 370 26.66 11.80 11.82
CA ALA A 370 27.05 11.31 13.14
C ALA A 370 27.70 12.40 14.00
N GLN A 371 28.52 13.28 13.42
CA GLN A 371 29.09 14.46 14.10
C GLN A 371 28.01 15.43 14.58
N HIS A 372 26.82 15.40 13.97
CA HIS A 372 25.65 16.21 14.35
C HIS A 372 24.65 15.43 15.21
N GLY A 373 25.03 14.26 15.73
CA GLY A 373 24.19 13.42 16.60
C GLY A 373 23.05 12.69 15.88
N LYS A 374 23.15 12.51 14.57
CA LYS A 374 22.19 11.78 13.74
C LYS A 374 22.77 10.47 13.20
N ARG A 375 21.91 9.57 12.77
CA ARG A 375 22.27 8.31 12.13
C ARG A 375 21.68 8.27 10.73
N ILE A 376 22.43 7.76 9.77
CA ILE A 376 21.87 7.48 8.44
C ILE A 376 21.05 6.19 8.47
N ILE A 377 20.05 6.15 7.62
CA ILE A 377 19.38 4.96 7.14
C ILE A 377 19.27 5.06 5.63
N GLY A 378 19.36 3.96 4.90
CA GLY A 378 19.20 3.96 3.45
C GLY A 378 18.70 2.61 2.95
N TRP A 379 18.30 2.57 1.68
CA TRP A 379 17.88 1.35 1.02
C TRP A 379 19.02 0.33 0.96
N ASP A 380 18.73 -0.95 0.81
CA ASP A 380 19.71 -2.01 1.02
C ASP A 380 20.87 -2.04 -0.03
N GLU A 381 20.80 -1.23 -1.10
CA GLU A 381 21.93 -1.01 -2.02
C GLU A 381 23.12 -0.33 -1.37
N ILE A 382 22.93 0.40 -0.26
CA ILE A 382 24.06 1.01 0.47
C ILE A 382 25.08 -0.03 0.97
N LEU A 383 24.66 -1.32 1.04
CA LEU A 383 25.55 -2.44 1.39
C LEU A 383 26.56 -2.79 0.29
N LEU A 384 26.35 -2.36 -0.96
CA LEU A 384 27.15 -2.75 -2.13
C LEU A 384 28.49 -2.00 -2.21
N GLY A 385 28.53 -0.77 -1.71
CA GLY A 385 29.67 0.15 -1.87
C GLY A 385 30.82 -0.05 -0.88
N GLY A 386 30.71 -1.01 0.05
CA GLY A 386 31.72 -1.25 1.08
C GLY A 386 31.14 -1.26 2.51
N PRO A 387 31.99 -1.12 3.53
CA PRO A 387 31.51 -1.06 4.91
C PRO A 387 30.73 0.24 5.14
N LEU A 388 29.60 0.12 5.87
CA LEU A 388 28.82 1.28 6.28
C LEU A 388 29.43 1.98 7.49
N PRO A 389 29.19 3.31 7.66
CA PRO A 389 29.61 4.01 8.86
C PRO A 389 28.96 3.41 10.12
N GLU A 390 29.64 3.57 11.25
CA GLU A 390 29.14 3.10 12.54
C GLU A 390 27.76 3.70 12.85
N GLY A 391 26.84 2.84 13.29
CA GLY A 391 25.49 3.25 13.61
C GLY A 391 24.56 3.43 12.42
N ALA A 392 25.00 3.21 11.18
CA ALA A 392 24.11 3.20 10.03
C ALA A 392 23.06 2.10 10.15
N ALA A 393 21.84 2.38 9.65
CA ALA A 393 20.76 1.40 9.54
C ALA A 393 20.44 1.10 8.08
N VAL A 394 19.82 -0.05 7.82
CA VAL A 394 19.49 -0.51 6.47
C VAL A 394 17.98 -0.75 6.36
N MET A 395 17.39 -0.25 5.30
CA MET A 395 16.00 -0.51 4.93
C MET A 395 15.95 -1.54 3.78
N SER A 396 15.53 -2.78 4.10
CA SER A 396 15.61 -3.91 3.18
C SER A 396 14.33 -4.00 2.34
N TRP A 397 14.40 -3.56 1.06
CA TRP A 397 13.24 -3.48 0.18
C TRP A 397 13.23 -4.50 -0.97
N ARG A 398 14.40 -4.89 -1.50
CA ARG A 398 14.52 -5.86 -2.61
C ARG A 398 14.17 -7.29 -2.22
N GLY A 399 14.06 -7.55 -0.92
CA GLY A 399 13.76 -8.82 -0.28
C GLY A 399 14.10 -8.74 1.19
N THR A 400 14.39 -9.89 1.81
CA THR A 400 14.87 -9.97 3.20
C THR A 400 16.37 -10.16 3.30
N GLU A 401 17.04 -10.48 2.19
CA GLU A 401 18.45 -10.86 2.12
C GLU A 401 19.37 -9.72 2.55
N GLY A 402 19.11 -8.49 2.08
CA GLY A 402 19.85 -7.29 2.47
C GLY A 402 19.76 -7.05 3.98
N GLY A 403 18.55 -7.19 4.54
CA GLY A 403 18.35 -7.07 5.99
C GLY A 403 19.05 -8.16 6.80
N ILE A 404 19.05 -9.41 6.33
CA ILE A 404 19.77 -10.52 6.94
C ILE A 404 21.28 -10.24 6.94
N GLU A 405 21.82 -9.76 5.81
CA GLU A 405 23.22 -9.39 5.68
C GLU A 405 23.59 -8.26 6.65
N ALA A 406 22.79 -7.18 6.68
CA ALA A 406 23.02 -6.04 7.57
C ALA A 406 22.97 -6.44 9.04
N ALA A 407 21.96 -7.22 9.47
CA ALA A 407 21.84 -7.72 10.84
C ALA A 407 23.04 -8.58 11.27
N ARG A 408 23.55 -9.44 10.36
CA ARG A 408 24.77 -10.24 10.60
C ARG A 408 26.04 -9.39 10.75
N LYS A 409 26.07 -8.21 10.12
CA LYS A 409 27.15 -7.23 10.25
C LYS A 409 26.98 -6.29 11.46
N GLY A 410 25.88 -6.42 12.22
CA GLY A 410 25.60 -5.59 13.39
C GLY A 410 24.93 -4.25 13.10
N HIS A 411 24.38 -4.05 11.92
CA HIS A 411 23.59 -2.86 11.57
C HIS A 411 22.11 -3.07 11.89
N ASP A 412 21.46 -2.01 12.40
CA ASP A 412 20.02 -2.01 12.60
C ASP A 412 19.29 -2.09 11.25
N VAL A 413 18.15 -2.78 11.25
CA VAL A 413 17.40 -3.09 10.03
C VAL A 413 15.92 -2.77 10.21
N VAL A 414 15.34 -2.12 9.21
CA VAL A 414 13.89 -2.03 9.02
C VAL A 414 13.51 -2.88 7.80
N MET A 415 12.63 -3.85 7.99
CA MET A 415 12.15 -4.70 6.91
C MET A 415 11.02 -4.02 6.15
N THR A 416 11.18 -3.92 4.83
CA THR A 416 10.18 -3.31 3.93
C THR A 416 10.15 -3.97 2.54
N PRO A 417 10.19 -5.32 2.44
CA PRO A 417 10.30 -6.00 1.14
C PRO A 417 9.13 -5.66 0.22
N ALA A 418 9.44 -5.20 -1.00
CA ALA A 418 8.48 -4.76 -2.00
C ALA A 418 7.40 -5.82 -2.29
N SER A 419 7.77 -7.10 -2.22
CA SER A 419 6.85 -8.22 -2.44
C SER A 419 5.70 -8.33 -1.43
N HIS A 420 5.79 -7.65 -0.26
CA HIS A 420 4.82 -7.72 0.84
C HIS A 420 4.35 -6.35 1.35
N LEU A 421 5.17 -5.32 1.25
CA LEU A 421 4.98 -4.05 1.97
C LEU A 421 4.93 -2.81 1.08
N TYR A 422 5.00 -2.95 -0.26
CA TYR A 422 4.78 -1.84 -1.18
C TYR A 422 3.29 -1.73 -1.50
N LEU A 423 2.67 -0.65 -1.00
CA LEU A 423 1.21 -0.47 -1.07
C LEU A 423 0.74 0.17 -2.39
N ASP A 424 1.62 0.47 -3.31
CA ASP A 424 1.34 0.82 -4.71
C ASP A 424 0.98 -0.40 -5.57
N TYR A 425 1.18 -1.62 -5.05
CA TYR A 425 0.68 -2.86 -5.64
C TYR A 425 -0.80 -3.05 -5.37
N LEU A 426 -1.54 -3.61 -6.35
CA LEU A 426 -2.99 -3.85 -6.25
C LEU A 426 -3.33 -4.77 -5.08
N GLN A 427 -4.52 -4.57 -4.49
CA GLN A 427 -4.98 -5.41 -3.39
C GLN A 427 -5.64 -6.70 -3.86
N THR A 428 -6.31 -6.67 -5.01
CA THR A 428 -7.10 -7.78 -5.54
C THR A 428 -7.01 -7.85 -7.06
N ALA A 429 -7.61 -8.90 -7.66
CA ALA A 429 -7.85 -9.01 -9.09
C ALA A 429 -9.15 -8.35 -9.56
N SER A 430 -9.81 -7.54 -8.72
CA SER A 430 -11.05 -6.87 -9.11
C SER A 430 -10.78 -5.87 -10.25
N PRO A 431 -11.63 -5.81 -11.29
CA PRO A 431 -11.54 -4.77 -12.31
C PRO A 431 -11.80 -3.36 -11.74
N ALA A 432 -12.33 -3.25 -10.53
CA ALA A 432 -12.54 -1.99 -9.83
C ALA A 432 -11.29 -1.48 -9.06
N GLU A 433 -10.17 -2.19 -9.12
CA GLU A 433 -8.91 -1.66 -8.57
C GLU A 433 -8.48 -0.40 -9.35
N PRO A 434 -7.95 0.62 -8.68
CA PRO A 434 -7.38 1.79 -9.34
C PRO A 434 -6.07 1.44 -10.07
N PRO A 435 -5.48 2.37 -10.84
CA PRO A 435 -4.12 2.24 -11.36
C PRO A 435 -3.09 1.87 -10.31
N GLY A 436 -2.07 1.13 -10.73
CA GLY A 436 -1.01 0.64 -9.85
C GLY A 436 -0.24 -0.55 -10.42
N ARG A 437 0.63 -1.14 -9.63
CA ARG A 437 1.38 -2.34 -10.01
C ARG A 437 0.49 -3.59 -9.87
N PRO A 438 0.29 -4.41 -10.91
CA PRO A 438 -0.70 -5.49 -10.90
C PRO A 438 -0.27 -6.76 -10.14
N LEU A 439 0.99 -6.86 -9.72
CA LEU A 439 1.37 -7.89 -8.74
C LEU A 439 0.62 -7.62 -7.45
N GLN A 440 -0.19 -8.58 -7.02
CA GLN A 440 -1.10 -8.35 -5.90
C GLN A 440 -0.39 -8.52 -4.55
N ILE A 441 -0.64 -7.56 -3.67
CA ILE A 441 -0.37 -7.68 -2.24
C ILE A 441 -1.71 -7.63 -1.49
N PRO A 442 -2.44 -8.75 -1.48
CA PRO A 442 -3.68 -8.82 -0.72
C PRO A 442 -3.41 -8.75 0.78
N LEU A 443 -4.42 -8.35 1.52
CA LEU A 443 -4.38 -8.18 2.98
C LEU A 443 -3.77 -9.41 3.69
N GLN A 444 -4.15 -10.62 3.26
CA GLN A 444 -3.64 -11.87 3.81
C GLN A 444 -2.13 -12.06 3.59
N LYS A 445 -1.62 -11.68 2.42
CA LYS A 445 -0.19 -11.79 2.10
C LYS A 445 0.65 -10.88 2.99
N LEU A 446 0.21 -9.64 3.17
CA LEU A 446 0.86 -8.71 4.09
C LEU A 446 0.81 -9.23 5.54
N TYR A 447 -0.36 -9.68 6.00
CA TYR A 447 -0.55 -10.21 7.36
C TYR A 447 0.31 -11.44 7.65
N ALA A 448 0.57 -12.29 6.65
CA ALA A 448 1.40 -13.49 6.79
C ALA A 448 2.90 -13.19 6.93
N PHE A 449 3.33 -11.99 6.54
CA PHE A 449 4.75 -11.61 6.62
C PHE A 449 5.25 -11.58 8.06
N ASP A 450 6.43 -12.16 8.29
CA ASP A 450 7.17 -11.97 9.55
C ASP A 450 8.46 -11.18 9.28
N PRO A 451 8.57 -9.97 9.85
CA PRO A 451 9.76 -9.14 9.66
C PRO A 451 11.03 -9.66 10.34
N VAL A 452 10.94 -10.68 11.19
CA VAL A 452 12.11 -11.25 11.87
C VAL A 452 12.48 -12.60 11.25
N PRO A 453 13.48 -12.66 10.33
CA PRO A 453 13.87 -13.89 9.65
C PRO A 453 14.29 -15.00 10.63
N ALA A 454 13.84 -16.23 10.34
CA ALA A 454 14.14 -17.40 11.18
C ALA A 454 15.63 -17.77 11.16
N GLU A 455 16.35 -17.40 10.10
CA GLU A 455 17.77 -17.67 9.86
C GLU A 455 18.72 -16.89 10.77
N LEU A 456 18.22 -15.84 11.43
CA LEU A 456 19.00 -15.03 12.35
C LEU A 456 19.04 -15.67 13.74
N ASP A 457 20.22 -15.67 14.37
CA ASP A 457 20.35 -16.04 15.79
C ASP A 457 19.84 -14.91 16.72
N ALA A 458 19.82 -15.17 18.03
CA ALA A 458 19.28 -14.23 19.01
C ALA A 458 20.05 -12.89 19.04
N SER A 459 21.36 -12.89 18.82
CA SER A 459 22.18 -11.68 18.79
C SER A 459 21.95 -10.86 17.51
N GLN A 460 21.66 -11.51 16.41
CA GLN A 460 21.38 -10.88 15.13
C GLN A 460 19.95 -10.34 15.07
N ARG A 461 18.97 -11.09 15.63
CA ARG A 461 17.53 -10.68 15.65
C ARG A 461 17.30 -9.35 16.36
N GLN A 462 18.10 -8.98 17.35
CA GLN A 462 17.99 -7.71 18.05
C GLN A 462 18.20 -6.49 17.14
N HIS A 463 18.90 -6.68 16.00
CA HIS A 463 19.12 -5.66 14.99
C HIS A 463 17.91 -5.46 14.07
N ILE A 464 16.93 -6.38 14.04
CA ILE A 464 15.66 -6.13 13.35
C ILE A 464 14.82 -5.22 14.23
N ILE A 465 14.98 -3.90 14.04
CA ILE A 465 14.32 -2.90 14.88
C ILE A 465 12.89 -2.65 14.47
N GLY A 466 12.49 -3.03 13.25
CA GLY A 466 11.14 -2.79 12.82
C GLY A 466 10.74 -3.23 11.42
N VAL A 467 9.54 -2.78 11.06
CA VAL A 467 8.90 -3.03 9.78
C VAL A 467 8.21 -1.75 9.29
N GLN A 468 8.19 -1.54 7.99
CA GLN A 468 7.55 -0.39 7.36
C GLN A 468 6.85 -0.79 6.06
N ALA A 469 5.70 -0.20 5.78
CA ALA A 469 5.11 -0.22 4.44
C ALA A 469 5.42 1.07 3.69
N ASN A 470 5.50 0.99 2.36
CA ASN A 470 5.83 2.12 1.50
C ASN A 470 4.68 2.43 0.54
N VAL A 471 4.41 3.73 0.37
CA VAL A 471 3.39 4.26 -0.52
C VAL A 471 4.08 5.12 -1.57
N TRP A 472 4.45 4.50 -2.70
CA TRP A 472 4.94 5.18 -3.89
C TRP A 472 3.75 5.72 -4.68
N THR A 473 3.80 6.99 -5.07
CA THR A 473 2.61 7.70 -5.56
C THR A 473 2.57 7.94 -7.06
N GLU A 474 3.39 7.25 -7.88
CA GLU A 474 3.42 7.40 -9.34
C GLU A 474 2.03 7.30 -9.98
N HIS A 475 1.17 6.42 -9.43
CA HIS A 475 -0.18 6.17 -9.93
C HIS A 475 -1.29 6.72 -9.01
N MET A 476 -0.95 7.59 -8.05
CA MET A 476 -1.87 8.08 -7.00
C MET A 476 -2.01 9.61 -7.05
N HIS A 477 -2.63 10.14 -8.10
CA HIS A 477 -2.76 11.58 -8.33
C HIS A 477 -3.73 12.31 -7.37
N ASN A 478 -4.36 11.60 -6.43
CA ASN A 478 -5.15 12.20 -5.36
C ASN A 478 -5.11 11.36 -4.09
N PHE A 479 -5.43 11.98 -2.95
CA PHE A 479 -5.34 11.34 -1.65
C PHE A 479 -6.33 10.17 -1.45
N ALA A 480 -7.47 10.16 -2.14
CA ALA A 480 -8.40 9.04 -2.08
C ALA A 480 -7.77 7.75 -2.62
N ARG A 481 -6.84 7.82 -3.58
CA ARG A 481 -6.05 6.67 -4.06
C ARG A 481 -5.01 6.23 -3.03
N VAL A 482 -4.39 7.17 -2.32
CA VAL A 482 -3.51 6.85 -1.19
C VAL A 482 -4.30 6.10 -0.11
N GLU A 483 -5.47 6.60 0.28
CA GLU A 483 -6.35 5.91 1.25
C GLU A 483 -6.77 4.51 0.76
N HIS A 484 -7.14 4.37 -0.52
CA HIS A 484 -7.45 3.06 -1.10
C HIS A 484 -6.25 2.11 -1.01
N ALA A 485 -5.06 2.57 -1.36
CA ALA A 485 -3.85 1.76 -1.34
C ALA A 485 -3.46 1.34 0.09
N VAL A 486 -3.56 2.26 1.04
CA VAL A 486 -3.12 2.06 2.44
C VAL A 486 -4.12 1.22 3.22
N PHE A 487 -5.42 1.50 3.14
CA PHE A 487 -6.42 0.86 3.98
C PHE A 487 -7.23 -0.21 3.22
N PRO A 488 -7.52 -1.37 3.87
CA PRO A 488 -7.24 -1.72 5.27
C PRO A 488 -5.87 -2.39 5.48
N ARG A 489 -4.92 -2.40 4.52
CA ARG A 489 -3.63 -3.11 4.66
C ARG A 489 -2.79 -2.58 5.84
N LEU A 490 -2.93 -1.28 6.19
CA LEU A 490 -2.26 -0.71 7.35
C LEU A 490 -2.70 -1.39 8.67
N ALA A 491 -3.95 -1.85 8.76
CA ALA A 491 -4.42 -2.61 9.92
C ALA A 491 -3.69 -3.96 10.07
N ALA A 492 -3.38 -4.62 8.95
CA ALA A 492 -2.57 -5.84 8.96
C ALA A 492 -1.11 -5.56 9.34
N LEU A 493 -0.51 -4.50 8.78
CA LEU A 493 0.83 -4.06 9.17
C LEU A 493 0.90 -3.74 10.67
N ALA A 494 -0.10 -3.04 11.20
CA ALA A 494 -0.19 -2.72 12.62
C ALA A 494 -0.09 -3.98 13.49
N GLU A 495 -0.83 -5.03 13.14
CA GLU A 495 -0.80 -6.28 13.89
C GLU A 495 0.52 -7.06 13.70
N VAL A 496 1.11 -7.02 12.50
CA VAL A 496 2.44 -7.60 12.23
C VAL A 496 3.52 -6.92 13.09
N ALA A 497 3.45 -5.61 13.22
CA ALA A 497 4.45 -4.82 13.94
C ALA A 497 4.26 -4.83 15.47
N TRP A 498 3.02 -4.91 15.91
CA TRP A 498 2.64 -4.75 17.32
C TRP A 498 2.49 -6.08 18.06
N SER A 499 1.69 -7.01 17.50
CA SER A 499 1.29 -8.22 18.21
C SER A 499 2.37 -9.31 18.17
N PRO A 500 2.49 -10.15 19.22
CA PRO A 500 3.37 -11.31 19.19
C PRO A 500 3.02 -12.24 18.01
N GLN A 501 4.03 -12.72 17.28
CA GLN A 501 3.82 -13.58 16.12
C GLN A 501 2.94 -14.82 16.45
N ALA A 502 3.18 -15.45 17.61
CA ALA A 502 2.46 -16.65 18.02
C ALA A 502 0.96 -16.43 18.27
N SER A 503 0.52 -15.18 18.49
CA SER A 503 -0.89 -14.84 18.73
C SER A 503 -1.60 -14.36 17.46
N ARG A 504 -0.89 -14.15 16.34
CA ARG A 504 -1.48 -13.69 15.09
C ARG A 504 -2.28 -14.80 14.42
N ASN A 505 -3.53 -14.51 14.07
CA ASN A 505 -4.44 -15.41 13.39
C ASN A 505 -5.29 -14.61 12.38
N PHE A 506 -5.14 -14.89 11.09
CA PHE A 506 -5.82 -14.13 10.04
C PHE A 506 -7.33 -14.31 10.06
N GLU A 507 -7.85 -15.51 10.40
CA GLU A 507 -9.28 -15.75 10.51
C GLU A 507 -9.90 -14.93 11.64
N ASP A 508 -9.22 -14.85 12.79
CA ASP A 508 -9.58 -14.01 13.91
C ASP A 508 -9.49 -12.51 13.55
N PHE A 509 -8.43 -12.10 12.85
CA PHE A 509 -8.29 -10.74 12.32
C PHE A 509 -9.46 -10.35 11.42
N LYS A 510 -9.91 -11.23 10.50
CA LYS A 510 -11.08 -10.98 9.65
C LYS A 510 -12.37 -10.73 10.44
N VAL A 511 -12.56 -11.44 11.55
CA VAL A 511 -13.74 -11.24 12.42
C VAL A 511 -13.71 -9.87 13.10
N ARG A 512 -12.52 -9.35 13.45
CA ARG A 512 -12.34 -8.04 14.10
C ARG A 512 -12.38 -6.87 13.12
N LEU A 513 -11.96 -7.09 11.88
CA LEU A 513 -11.81 -6.05 10.86
C LEU A 513 -13.08 -5.23 10.59
N PRO A 514 -14.30 -5.79 10.48
CA PRO A 514 -15.52 -5.02 10.26
C PRO A 514 -15.80 -3.94 11.31
N ASN A 515 -15.40 -4.17 12.58
CA ASN A 515 -15.48 -3.14 13.61
C ASN A 515 -14.54 -1.95 13.33
N LEU A 516 -13.29 -2.24 12.94
CA LEU A 516 -12.34 -1.20 12.56
C LEU A 516 -12.81 -0.42 11.32
N LEU A 517 -13.41 -1.09 10.33
CA LEU A 517 -14.00 -0.42 9.17
C LEU A 517 -15.19 0.49 9.55
N ALA A 518 -15.91 0.18 10.63
CA ALA A 518 -16.92 1.08 11.16
C ALA A 518 -16.30 2.35 11.77
N HIS A 519 -15.16 2.22 12.46
CA HIS A 519 -14.38 3.35 12.95
C HIS A 519 -13.78 4.18 11.81
N TYR A 520 -13.29 3.57 10.73
CA TYR A 520 -12.83 4.31 9.54
C TYR A 520 -13.94 5.20 8.97
N ARG A 521 -15.15 4.65 8.84
CA ARG A 521 -16.31 5.45 8.36
C ARG A 521 -16.64 6.60 9.30
N ALA A 522 -16.55 6.39 10.61
CA ALA A 522 -16.81 7.43 11.61
C ALA A 522 -15.76 8.55 11.60
N LEU A 523 -14.50 8.22 11.29
CA LEU A 523 -13.39 9.16 11.14
C LEU A 523 -13.20 9.68 9.71
N HIS A 524 -14.09 9.32 8.78
CA HIS A 524 -13.99 9.67 7.35
C HIS A 524 -12.69 9.19 6.69
N ILE A 525 -12.10 8.09 7.15
CA ILE A 525 -10.96 7.44 6.51
C ILE A 525 -11.48 6.61 5.34
N GLY A 526 -11.03 6.93 4.12
CA GLY A 526 -11.29 6.12 2.93
C GLY A 526 -10.58 4.76 3.02
N TYR A 527 -11.13 3.73 2.36
CA TYR A 527 -10.48 2.43 2.28
C TYR A 527 -10.92 1.62 1.05
N ALA A 528 -10.10 0.68 0.59
CA ALA A 528 -10.43 -0.19 -0.51
C ALA A 528 -11.68 -1.02 -0.22
N ARG A 529 -12.61 -1.02 -1.15
CA ARG A 529 -13.82 -1.87 -1.12
C ARG A 529 -13.58 -3.18 -1.84
N THR A 530 -12.63 -3.24 -2.75
CA THR A 530 -12.33 -4.38 -3.61
C THR A 530 -12.03 -5.67 -2.86
N PRO A 531 -11.35 -5.70 -1.69
CA PRO A 531 -11.18 -6.92 -0.90
C PRO A 531 -12.49 -7.54 -0.39
N PHE A 532 -13.55 -6.73 -0.27
CA PHE A 532 -14.85 -7.13 0.25
C PHE A 532 -15.89 -7.37 -0.85
N GLN A 533 -15.54 -7.18 -2.12
CA GLN A 533 -16.41 -7.42 -3.27
C GLN A 533 -16.51 -8.91 -3.60
N VAL A 534 -17.55 -9.25 -4.38
CA VAL A 534 -17.68 -10.56 -5.00
C VAL A 534 -17.02 -10.54 -6.37
N LEU A 535 -16.15 -11.51 -6.65
CA LEU A 535 -15.59 -11.78 -7.97
C LEU A 535 -16.40 -12.85 -8.66
N PHE A 536 -16.59 -12.71 -9.99
CA PHE A 536 -17.31 -13.65 -10.83
C PHE A 536 -16.33 -14.37 -11.76
N ASP A 537 -16.39 -15.71 -11.77
CA ASP A 537 -15.80 -16.54 -12.83
C ASP A 537 -16.91 -17.14 -13.66
N THR A 538 -16.86 -16.93 -14.99
CA THR A 538 -17.97 -17.24 -15.90
C THR A 538 -17.52 -18.17 -17.01
N GLN A 539 -18.24 -19.28 -17.18
CA GLN A 539 -18.05 -20.22 -18.28
C GLN A 539 -19.37 -20.42 -19.04
N ALA A 540 -19.38 -20.03 -20.30
CA ALA A 540 -20.54 -20.24 -21.18
C ALA A 540 -20.53 -21.64 -21.77
N ASN A 541 -21.71 -22.17 -22.09
CA ASN A 541 -21.83 -23.34 -22.97
C ASN A 541 -21.51 -22.96 -24.42
N ASP A 542 -21.25 -23.96 -25.28
CA ASP A 542 -20.86 -23.74 -26.69
C ASP A 542 -21.91 -22.93 -27.47
N ALA A 543 -23.19 -23.07 -27.13
CA ALA A 543 -24.29 -22.34 -27.77
C ALA A 543 -24.42 -20.87 -27.27
N GLY A 544 -23.76 -20.49 -26.18
CA GLY A 544 -23.86 -19.14 -25.59
C GLY A 544 -25.26 -18.84 -25.01
N THR A 545 -26.07 -19.89 -24.71
CA THR A 545 -27.43 -19.76 -24.20
C THR A 545 -27.54 -19.96 -22.68
N GLN A 546 -26.50 -20.51 -22.07
CA GLN A 546 -26.37 -20.71 -20.63
C GLN A 546 -24.94 -20.39 -20.21
N ALA A 547 -24.78 -19.96 -18.96
CA ALA A 547 -23.47 -19.78 -18.34
C ALA A 547 -23.46 -20.37 -16.93
N THR A 548 -22.33 -20.94 -16.54
CA THR A 548 -22.02 -21.30 -15.16
C THR A 548 -21.24 -20.15 -14.55
N VAL A 549 -21.71 -19.62 -13.40
CA VAL A 549 -21.11 -18.48 -12.70
C VAL A 549 -20.67 -18.94 -11.31
N ALA A 550 -19.37 -18.91 -11.07
CA ALA A 550 -18.80 -19.11 -9.75
C ALA A 550 -18.57 -17.78 -9.06
N LEU A 551 -18.96 -17.69 -7.78
CA LEU A 551 -18.80 -16.50 -6.94
C LEU A 551 -17.71 -16.76 -5.91
N SER A 552 -16.85 -15.74 -5.69
CA SER A 552 -15.82 -15.83 -4.66
C SER A 552 -15.61 -14.45 -4.01
N ASN A 553 -14.98 -14.45 -2.84
CA ASN A 553 -14.55 -13.22 -2.17
C ASN A 553 -13.03 -13.28 -1.92
N PRO A 554 -12.24 -12.24 -2.25
CA PRO A 554 -10.78 -12.24 -2.07
C PRO A 554 -10.30 -12.56 -0.66
N LEU A 555 -11.05 -12.16 0.38
CA LEU A 555 -10.74 -12.42 1.78
C LEU A 555 -11.35 -13.73 2.32
N GLY A 556 -12.14 -14.43 1.50
CA GLY A 556 -12.77 -15.69 1.90
C GLY A 556 -13.87 -15.55 2.96
N TYR A 557 -14.60 -14.42 2.99
CA TYR A 557 -15.82 -14.32 3.79
C TYR A 557 -16.88 -15.28 3.20
N PRO A 558 -17.51 -16.15 4.02
CA PRO A 558 -18.33 -17.23 3.49
C PRO A 558 -19.76 -16.82 3.13
N ASP A 559 -20.31 -15.75 3.72
CA ASP A 559 -21.70 -15.34 3.52
C ASP A 559 -21.84 -14.44 2.29
N ILE A 560 -21.92 -15.08 1.10
CA ILE A 560 -22.20 -14.40 -0.16
C ILE A 560 -23.69 -14.58 -0.45
N ARG A 561 -24.39 -13.44 -0.66
CA ARG A 561 -25.80 -13.39 -1.07
C ARG A 561 -25.91 -12.88 -2.49
N TYR A 562 -26.89 -13.41 -3.25
CA TYR A 562 -27.05 -13.04 -4.65
C TYR A 562 -28.53 -12.91 -5.05
N THR A 563 -28.78 -12.22 -6.18
CA THR A 563 -30.06 -12.13 -6.87
C THR A 563 -29.87 -12.34 -8.36
N LEU A 564 -30.94 -12.76 -9.05
CA LEU A 564 -30.96 -12.98 -10.50
C LEU A 564 -32.04 -12.12 -11.22
N ASP A 565 -32.79 -11.33 -10.47
CA ASP A 565 -33.87 -10.48 -10.93
C ASP A 565 -33.50 -8.98 -11.03
N GLY A 566 -32.23 -8.67 -10.76
CA GLY A 566 -31.71 -7.30 -10.76
C GLY A 566 -31.94 -6.53 -9.46
N SER A 567 -32.55 -7.13 -8.44
CA SER A 567 -32.68 -6.51 -7.12
C SER A 567 -31.33 -6.51 -6.37
N VAL A 568 -31.17 -5.56 -5.44
CA VAL A 568 -29.98 -5.50 -4.57
C VAL A 568 -30.05 -6.64 -3.55
N PRO A 569 -28.98 -7.47 -3.41
CA PRO A 569 -28.95 -8.53 -2.40
C PRO A 569 -29.11 -8.00 -0.97
N ALA A 570 -29.96 -8.63 -0.18
CA ALA A 570 -30.19 -8.38 1.23
C ALA A 570 -29.78 -9.60 2.07
N ALA A 571 -29.79 -9.47 3.40
CA ALA A 571 -29.37 -10.54 4.32
C ALA A 571 -30.25 -11.83 4.20
N ASP A 572 -31.47 -11.69 3.72
CA ASP A 572 -32.43 -12.79 3.48
C ASP A 572 -32.43 -13.29 2.02
N SER A 573 -31.64 -12.69 1.13
CA SER A 573 -31.47 -13.18 -0.23
C SER A 573 -30.82 -14.58 -0.26
N PRO A 574 -30.97 -15.34 -1.35
CA PRO A 574 -30.35 -16.66 -1.47
C PRO A 574 -28.86 -16.66 -1.16
N ALA A 575 -28.41 -17.61 -0.34
CA ALA A 575 -27.01 -17.82 -0.04
C ALA A 575 -26.33 -18.59 -1.17
N TYR A 576 -25.12 -18.16 -1.55
CA TYR A 576 -24.32 -18.87 -2.52
C TYR A 576 -23.65 -20.09 -1.89
N THR A 577 -23.91 -21.28 -2.42
CA THR A 577 -23.36 -22.55 -1.91
C THR A 577 -22.67 -23.38 -3.00
N ALA A 578 -22.95 -23.09 -4.27
CA ALA A 578 -22.37 -23.79 -5.41
C ALA A 578 -22.48 -22.93 -6.68
N PRO A 579 -21.69 -23.18 -7.73
CA PRO A 579 -21.77 -22.47 -8.99
C PRO A 579 -23.19 -22.42 -9.57
N LEU A 580 -23.61 -21.24 -10.01
CA LEU A 580 -24.94 -20.97 -10.54
C LEU A 580 -24.98 -21.31 -12.02
N THR A 581 -25.95 -22.09 -12.49
CA THR A 581 -26.23 -22.23 -13.93
C THR A 581 -27.41 -21.34 -14.28
N VAL A 582 -27.16 -20.33 -15.12
CA VAL A 582 -28.15 -19.30 -15.47
C VAL A 582 -28.33 -19.20 -16.99
N PRO A 583 -29.54 -18.88 -17.48
CA PRO A 583 -29.76 -18.56 -18.89
C PRO A 583 -29.04 -17.26 -19.28
N VAL A 584 -28.80 -17.11 -20.58
CA VAL A 584 -28.28 -15.86 -21.17
C VAL A 584 -29.39 -15.27 -22.07
N PRO A 585 -29.84 -14.03 -21.83
CA PRO A 585 -29.29 -13.02 -20.90
C PRO A 585 -29.74 -13.18 -19.44
N THR A 586 -28.88 -12.82 -18.49
CA THR A 586 -29.18 -12.73 -17.05
C THR A 586 -28.32 -11.65 -16.40
N THR A 587 -28.84 -10.96 -15.41
CA THR A 587 -28.04 -10.10 -14.53
C THR A 587 -27.90 -10.77 -13.17
N VAL A 588 -26.67 -10.98 -12.72
CA VAL A 588 -26.35 -11.48 -11.39
C VAL A 588 -25.82 -10.34 -10.55
N GLN A 589 -26.46 -10.07 -9.41
CA GLN A 589 -25.92 -9.19 -8.38
C GLN A 589 -25.51 -10.00 -7.17
N ALA A 590 -24.35 -9.68 -6.58
CA ALA A 590 -23.87 -10.39 -5.40
C ALA A 590 -23.13 -9.46 -4.43
N ALA A 591 -23.27 -9.74 -3.13
CA ALA A 591 -22.60 -9.02 -2.07
C ALA A 591 -22.15 -9.97 -0.95
N VAL A 592 -21.05 -9.60 -0.27
CA VAL A 592 -20.55 -10.27 0.93
C VAL A 592 -21.22 -9.68 2.15
N PHE A 593 -21.69 -10.53 3.05
CA PHE A 593 -22.32 -10.13 4.32
C PHE A 593 -21.48 -10.56 5.52
N PHE A 594 -21.52 -9.77 6.56
CA PHE A 594 -20.99 -10.09 7.88
C PHE A 594 -21.97 -9.54 8.93
N ASP A 595 -22.40 -10.39 9.85
CA ASP A 595 -23.41 -10.02 10.88
C ASP A 595 -24.68 -9.39 10.27
N GLY A 596 -25.15 -9.93 9.13
CA GLY A 596 -26.34 -9.47 8.41
C GLY A 596 -26.17 -8.12 7.70
N LYS A 597 -24.96 -7.56 7.63
CA LYS A 597 -24.66 -6.28 6.96
C LYS A 597 -23.72 -6.49 5.79
N PRO A 598 -23.94 -5.82 4.64
CA PRO A 598 -23.00 -5.90 3.52
C PRO A 598 -21.69 -5.20 3.85
N LEU A 599 -20.56 -5.84 3.50
CA LEU A 599 -19.22 -5.29 3.71
C LEU A 599 -18.82 -4.27 2.63
N ALA A 600 -19.36 -4.43 1.41
CA ALA A 600 -19.16 -3.54 0.28
C ALA A 600 -20.46 -3.44 -0.55
N PRO A 601 -20.59 -2.44 -1.43
CA PRO A 601 -21.68 -2.42 -2.42
C PRO A 601 -21.69 -3.69 -3.25
N PRO A 602 -22.86 -4.13 -3.74
CA PRO A 602 -22.95 -5.35 -4.56
C PRO A 602 -22.16 -5.19 -5.86
N THR A 603 -21.56 -6.28 -6.30
CA THR A 603 -20.97 -6.37 -7.63
C THR A 603 -22.01 -6.91 -8.60
N VAL A 604 -22.04 -6.38 -9.83
CA VAL A 604 -23.03 -6.69 -10.86
C VAL A 604 -22.36 -7.35 -12.05
N LEU A 605 -22.85 -8.51 -12.47
CA LEU A 605 -22.46 -9.20 -13.70
C LEU A 605 -23.62 -9.21 -14.69
N GLY A 606 -23.50 -8.48 -15.78
CA GLY A 606 -24.42 -8.52 -16.91
C GLY A 606 -24.01 -9.60 -17.92
N LEU A 607 -24.72 -10.72 -17.94
CA LEU A 607 -24.49 -11.79 -18.92
C LEU A 607 -25.35 -11.55 -20.15
N THR A 608 -24.72 -11.17 -21.26
CA THR A 608 -25.33 -11.12 -22.59
C THR A 608 -24.52 -11.95 -23.56
N THR A 609 -25.09 -12.28 -24.71
CA THR A 609 -24.33 -12.97 -25.76
C THR A 609 -23.11 -12.16 -26.24
N GLU A 610 -23.23 -10.83 -26.26
CA GLU A 610 -22.13 -9.93 -26.61
C GLU A 610 -21.06 -9.94 -25.51
N ALA A 611 -21.44 -9.82 -24.23
CA ALA A 611 -20.50 -9.86 -23.10
C ALA A 611 -19.69 -11.17 -23.07
N LEU A 612 -20.33 -12.32 -23.41
CA LEU A 612 -19.65 -13.61 -23.49
C LEU A 612 -18.61 -13.69 -24.64
N ARG A 613 -18.77 -12.86 -25.66
CA ARG A 613 -17.88 -12.75 -26.83
C ARG A 613 -16.92 -11.58 -26.74
N THR A 614 -16.91 -10.84 -25.66
CA THR A 614 -16.06 -9.67 -25.41
C THR A 614 -15.08 -9.97 -24.29
N ARG A 615 -13.85 -9.48 -24.44
CA ARG A 615 -12.87 -9.39 -23.36
C ARG A 615 -12.29 -7.98 -23.33
N SER A 616 -12.31 -7.36 -22.16
CA SER A 616 -11.50 -6.18 -21.89
C SER A 616 -10.02 -6.57 -21.67
N ASP A 617 -9.14 -5.60 -21.70
CA ASP A 617 -7.70 -5.80 -21.50
C ASP A 617 -7.38 -6.50 -20.17
N GLU A 618 -8.08 -6.15 -19.09
CA GLU A 618 -7.91 -6.80 -17.77
C GLU A 618 -8.33 -8.28 -17.72
N GLN A 619 -9.13 -8.75 -18.70
CA GLN A 619 -9.55 -10.14 -18.83
C GLN A 619 -8.60 -10.96 -19.73
N LEU A 620 -7.59 -10.32 -20.30
CA LEU A 620 -6.60 -10.93 -21.17
C LEU A 620 -5.29 -11.16 -20.41
N ALA A 621 -4.55 -12.19 -20.82
CA ALA A 621 -3.19 -12.36 -20.37
C ALA A 621 -2.25 -11.44 -21.16
N MET A 622 -1.10 -11.06 -20.58
CA MET A 622 -0.01 -10.47 -21.35
C MET A 622 0.75 -11.55 -22.10
N CYS A 623 1.42 -11.16 -23.20
CA CYS A 623 2.24 -12.08 -23.98
C CYS A 623 3.60 -12.33 -23.34
N THR A 624 4.03 -11.51 -22.41
CA THR A 624 5.31 -11.59 -21.70
C THR A 624 5.08 -11.41 -20.20
N ASP A 625 6.03 -11.89 -19.40
CA ASP A 625 6.02 -11.76 -17.93
C ASP A 625 6.91 -10.59 -17.46
N GLN A 626 7.15 -9.59 -18.32
CA GLN A 626 8.06 -8.50 -17.99
C GLN A 626 7.43 -7.50 -17.01
N LEU A 627 7.17 -6.29 -17.40
CA LEU A 627 6.60 -5.29 -16.50
C LEU A 627 5.19 -4.90 -16.96
N MET A 628 4.20 -5.61 -16.44
CA MET A 628 2.81 -5.22 -16.57
C MET A 628 2.48 -4.11 -15.54
N LEU A 629 1.78 -3.08 -16.00
CA LEU A 629 1.25 -2.00 -15.17
C LEU A 629 -0.23 -1.83 -15.47
N ARG A 630 -0.99 -1.37 -14.48
CA ARG A 630 -2.34 -0.87 -14.63
C ARG A 630 -2.26 0.64 -14.64
N LEU A 631 -2.34 1.23 -15.81
CA LEU A 631 -2.09 2.64 -16.05
C LEU A 631 -3.40 3.40 -16.34
N GLU A 632 -3.44 4.63 -15.90
CA GLU A 632 -4.46 5.60 -16.29
C GLU A 632 -3.96 6.41 -17.50
N ASP A 633 -4.87 6.76 -18.40
CA ASP A 633 -4.57 7.68 -19.49
C ASP A 633 -4.43 9.11 -18.93
N ASP A 634 -3.19 9.57 -18.82
CA ASP A 634 -2.86 10.93 -18.38
C ASP A 634 -2.97 11.98 -19.50
N GLY A 635 -3.42 11.59 -20.70
CA GLY A 635 -3.63 12.52 -21.82
C GLY A 635 -4.69 13.60 -21.52
N PRO A 636 -5.92 13.25 -21.09
CA PRO A 636 -6.98 14.23 -20.84
C PRO A 636 -6.72 15.11 -19.61
N ARG A 637 -6.99 16.42 -19.74
CA ARG A 637 -6.90 17.37 -18.61
C ARG A 637 -8.01 17.12 -17.60
N GLU A 638 -9.24 16.86 -18.06
CA GLU A 638 -10.44 16.73 -17.25
C GLU A 638 -11.29 15.54 -17.68
N GLY A 639 -12.19 15.11 -16.80
CA GLY A 639 -13.12 14.02 -17.05
C GLY A 639 -12.65 12.66 -16.56
N ALA A 640 -13.38 11.62 -16.94
CA ALA A 640 -13.01 10.23 -16.61
C ALA A 640 -11.84 9.79 -17.49
N ARG A 641 -10.79 9.34 -16.86
CA ARG A 641 -9.61 8.78 -17.52
C ARG A 641 -9.76 7.28 -17.70
N ALA A 642 -9.47 6.79 -18.90
CA ALA A 642 -9.46 5.36 -19.16
C ALA A 642 -8.31 4.67 -18.43
N VAL A 643 -8.51 3.41 -18.05
CA VAL A 643 -7.50 2.60 -17.36
C VAL A 643 -7.20 1.37 -18.20
N PHE A 644 -5.92 1.04 -18.38
CA PHE A 644 -5.46 -0.04 -19.22
C PHE A 644 -4.43 -0.90 -18.51
N ASN A 645 -4.49 -2.21 -18.72
CA ASN A 645 -3.41 -3.12 -18.38
C ASN A 645 -2.45 -3.25 -19.55
N VAL A 646 -1.18 -2.95 -19.34
CA VAL A 646 -0.18 -2.91 -20.39
C VAL A 646 1.18 -3.42 -19.90
N ASP A 647 1.89 -4.19 -20.73
CA ASP A 647 3.33 -4.43 -20.57
C ASP A 647 4.08 -3.30 -21.28
N ILE A 648 4.78 -2.46 -20.51
CA ILE A 648 5.47 -1.28 -21.07
C ILE A 648 6.72 -1.61 -21.89
N PHE A 649 7.25 -2.83 -21.79
CA PHE A 649 8.39 -3.28 -22.61
C PHE A 649 7.97 -3.86 -23.94
N ASN A 650 6.80 -4.52 -23.99
CA ASN A 650 6.30 -5.20 -25.18
C ASN A 650 4.76 -5.30 -25.13
N PRO A 651 4.05 -4.20 -25.44
CA PRO A 651 2.59 -4.16 -25.36
C PRO A 651 1.91 -5.22 -26.23
N CYS A 652 1.31 -6.23 -25.60
CA CYS A 652 0.71 -7.37 -26.29
C CYS A 652 -0.25 -8.11 -25.36
N TRP A 653 -1.45 -8.42 -25.88
CA TRP A 653 -2.54 -9.07 -25.14
C TRP A 653 -2.88 -10.43 -25.73
N LEU A 654 -3.22 -11.41 -24.88
CA LEU A 654 -3.48 -12.78 -25.27
C LEU A 654 -4.83 -13.28 -24.74
N TRP A 655 -5.79 -13.52 -25.65
CA TRP A 655 -7.01 -14.24 -25.36
C TRP A 655 -6.80 -15.74 -25.54
N LYS A 656 -6.52 -16.47 -24.47
CA LYS A 656 -6.31 -17.92 -24.51
C LYS A 656 -7.60 -18.65 -24.83
N GLY A 657 -7.55 -19.52 -25.83
CA GLY A 657 -8.64 -20.40 -26.19
C GLY A 657 -9.90 -19.71 -26.73
N ALA A 658 -9.77 -18.57 -27.42
CA ALA A 658 -10.90 -17.86 -28.00
C ALA A 658 -11.75 -18.76 -28.91
N PRO A 659 -13.10 -18.83 -28.73
CA PRO A 659 -13.99 -19.64 -29.55
C PRO A 659 -14.26 -18.92 -30.87
N LEU A 660 -13.68 -19.39 -31.96
CA LEU A 660 -13.80 -18.77 -33.29
C LEU A 660 -14.75 -19.51 -34.24
N SER A 661 -15.41 -20.60 -33.82
CA SER A 661 -16.39 -21.29 -34.63
C SER A 661 -17.57 -20.36 -34.94
N GLY A 662 -17.85 -20.14 -36.24
CA GLY A 662 -18.92 -19.22 -36.68
C GLY A 662 -18.57 -17.73 -36.53
N ILE A 663 -17.33 -17.37 -36.19
CA ILE A 663 -16.87 -15.98 -36.10
C ILE A 663 -16.28 -15.57 -37.46
N GLY A 664 -16.77 -14.45 -38.02
CA GLY A 664 -16.30 -13.92 -39.30
C GLY A 664 -15.31 -12.77 -39.16
N LYS A 665 -15.42 -11.99 -38.08
CA LYS A 665 -14.54 -10.85 -37.80
C LYS A 665 -14.38 -10.63 -36.30
N VAL A 666 -13.39 -9.82 -35.94
CA VAL A 666 -13.26 -9.24 -34.61
C VAL A 666 -13.41 -7.73 -34.67
N THR A 667 -14.00 -7.15 -33.63
CA THR A 667 -13.98 -5.71 -33.39
C THR A 667 -13.02 -5.43 -32.24
N VAL A 668 -12.04 -4.57 -32.49
CA VAL A 668 -11.06 -4.13 -31.50
C VAL A 668 -11.29 -2.66 -31.19
N ARG A 669 -11.52 -2.31 -29.93
CA ARG A 669 -11.49 -0.93 -29.45
C ARG A 669 -10.13 -0.70 -28.80
N ALA A 670 -9.40 0.29 -29.31
CA ALA A 670 -8.07 0.67 -28.85
C ALA A 670 -8.08 2.10 -28.32
N GLY A 671 -7.34 2.37 -27.29
CA GLY A 671 -7.03 3.71 -26.80
C GLY A 671 -5.64 4.15 -27.25
N ARG A 672 -5.32 5.41 -27.03
CA ARG A 672 -3.97 5.94 -27.19
C ARG A 672 -3.64 6.80 -25.99
N MET A 673 -2.57 6.45 -25.29
CA MET A 673 -2.17 7.09 -24.04
C MET A 673 -0.73 7.59 -24.10
N PRO A 674 -0.33 8.57 -23.28
CA PRO A 674 1.04 8.99 -23.13
C PRO A 674 1.96 7.83 -22.71
N TYR A 675 3.18 7.81 -23.24
CA TYR A 675 4.21 6.85 -22.91
C TYR A 675 5.47 7.59 -22.43
N PHE A 676 5.57 7.79 -21.11
CA PHE A 676 6.62 8.56 -20.47
C PHE A 676 7.36 7.72 -19.41
N PHE A 677 8.04 6.65 -19.90
CA PHE A 677 8.84 5.78 -19.04
C PHE A 677 10.31 5.94 -19.36
N GLU A 678 11.10 6.32 -18.38
CA GLU A 678 12.55 6.23 -18.40
C GLU A 678 12.96 4.90 -17.77
N LEU A 679 13.76 4.09 -18.46
CA LEU A 679 14.01 2.71 -18.07
C LEU A 679 15.49 2.45 -17.76
N ALA A 680 16.34 3.46 -17.79
CA ALA A 680 17.79 3.35 -17.58
C ALA A 680 18.40 2.13 -18.33
N HIS A 681 19.03 1.19 -17.58
CA HIS A 681 19.60 -0.02 -18.20
C HIS A 681 18.55 -1.03 -18.69
N ASP A 682 17.29 -0.89 -18.31
CA ASP A 682 16.19 -1.74 -18.77
C ASP A 682 15.65 -1.32 -20.15
N GLU A 683 16.14 -0.19 -20.72
CA GLU A 683 15.78 0.25 -22.07
C GLU A 683 16.02 -0.86 -23.13
N SER A 684 17.01 -1.71 -22.94
CA SER A 684 17.30 -2.84 -23.83
C SER A 684 16.22 -3.92 -23.84
N LYS A 685 15.34 -3.96 -22.83
CA LYS A 685 14.20 -4.88 -22.73
C LYS A 685 13.02 -4.40 -23.58
N ARG A 686 12.94 -3.12 -23.91
CA ARG A 686 11.90 -2.53 -24.74
C ARG A 686 12.00 -3.03 -26.18
N LYS A 687 10.93 -3.60 -26.70
CA LYS A 687 10.89 -4.18 -28.05
C LYS A 687 9.61 -3.79 -28.78
N PHE A 688 9.74 -2.87 -29.71
CA PHE A 688 8.67 -2.55 -30.64
C PHE A 688 8.76 -3.43 -31.88
N LYS A 689 7.63 -4.02 -32.29
CA LYS A 689 7.58 -4.79 -33.55
C LYS A 689 7.64 -3.83 -34.75
N PRO A 690 8.40 -4.13 -35.82
CA PRO A 690 8.55 -3.24 -36.96
C PRO A 690 7.21 -2.95 -37.65
N ALA A 691 6.93 -1.66 -37.90
CA ALA A 691 5.80 -1.20 -38.66
C ALA A 691 6.01 -1.38 -40.17
N ARG A 692 4.93 -1.65 -40.92
CA ARG A 692 4.89 -1.68 -42.37
C ARG A 692 4.20 -0.47 -42.99
N THR A 693 3.39 0.23 -42.17
CA THR A 693 2.69 1.46 -42.54
C THR A 693 3.20 2.64 -41.71
N PRO A 694 2.96 3.90 -42.12
CA PRO A 694 3.53 5.07 -41.44
C PRO A 694 3.18 5.21 -39.94
N TYR A 695 2.05 4.65 -39.53
CA TYR A 695 1.54 4.79 -38.13
C TYR A 695 1.40 3.42 -37.42
N GLY A 696 1.98 2.35 -38.04
CA GLY A 696 1.90 0.99 -37.53
C GLY A 696 0.60 0.27 -37.90
N GLU A 697 0.46 -0.92 -37.40
CA GLU A 697 -0.69 -1.82 -37.62
C GLU A 697 -1.20 -2.40 -36.31
N LEU A 698 -2.51 -2.60 -36.22
CA LEU A 698 -3.10 -3.61 -35.36
C LEU A 698 -2.86 -4.99 -36.01
N VAL A 699 -2.27 -5.92 -35.30
CA VAL A 699 -2.02 -7.29 -35.73
C VAL A 699 -2.68 -8.28 -34.77
N ILE A 700 -3.38 -9.27 -35.34
CA ILE A 700 -4.00 -10.39 -34.64
C ILE A 700 -3.42 -11.70 -35.18
N ARG A 701 -2.91 -12.56 -34.30
CA ARG A 701 -2.31 -13.84 -34.62
C ARG A 701 -2.92 -15.01 -33.86
N ASN A 702 -2.75 -16.20 -34.36
CA ASN A 702 -3.04 -17.44 -33.63
C ASN A 702 -1.77 -17.87 -32.88
N GLY A 703 -1.68 -17.53 -31.58
CA GLY A 703 -0.44 -17.53 -30.82
C GLY A 703 0.50 -16.40 -31.25
N CYS A 704 1.32 -15.88 -30.34
CA CYS A 704 2.15 -14.70 -30.63
C CYS A 704 3.20 -14.93 -31.70
N ASP A 705 3.64 -16.17 -31.90
CA ASP A 705 4.59 -16.60 -32.96
C ASP A 705 3.91 -17.32 -34.14
N GLY A 706 2.60 -17.59 -34.06
CA GLY A 706 1.84 -18.33 -35.06
C GLY A 706 1.42 -17.48 -36.28
N PRO A 707 0.52 -17.97 -37.13
CA PRO A 707 0.10 -17.26 -38.35
C PRO A 707 -0.74 -16.01 -38.04
N THR A 708 -0.58 -14.98 -38.87
CA THR A 708 -1.41 -13.77 -38.82
C THR A 708 -2.81 -14.09 -39.30
N LEU A 709 -3.81 -13.77 -38.52
CA LEU A 709 -5.23 -13.89 -38.82
C LEU A 709 -5.82 -12.59 -39.37
N ALA A 710 -5.30 -11.45 -38.92
CA ALA A 710 -5.67 -10.12 -39.41
C ALA A 710 -4.54 -9.11 -39.20
N SER A 711 -4.46 -8.10 -40.09
CA SER A 711 -3.57 -6.96 -39.94
C SER A 711 -4.23 -5.73 -40.58
N LEU A 712 -4.35 -4.65 -39.81
CA LEU A 712 -5.00 -3.41 -40.24
C LEU A 712 -4.08 -2.21 -39.99
N PRO A 713 -3.94 -1.27 -40.95
CA PRO A 713 -3.18 -0.04 -40.72
C PRO A 713 -3.86 0.84 -39.65
N LEU A 714 -3.03 1.47 -38.84
CA LEU A 714 -3.49 2.44 -37.83
C LEU A 714 -3.54 3.84 -38.45
N PRO A 715 -4.50 4.70 -38.04
CA PRO A 715 -4.51 6.11 -38.36
C PRO A 715 -3.45 6.87 -37.57
N LYS A 716 -3.23 8.14 -37.92
CA LYS A 716 -2.31 9.04 -37.21
C LYS A 716 -2.73 9.29 -35.76
N ALA A 717 -4.05 9.37 -35.52
CA ALA A 717 -4.64 9.65 -34.23
C ALA A 717 -5.95 8.87 -34.04
N PRO A 718 -6.40 8.64 -32.79
CA PRO A 718 -7.73 8.10 -32.52
C PRO A 718 -8.85 9.09 -32.91
N ALA A 719 -10.12 8.71 -32.68
CA ALA A 719 -11.25 9.63 -32.78
C ALA A 719 -11.22 10.65 -31.63
N ALA A 720 -12.14 11.63 -31.69
CA ALA A 720 -12.20 12.72 -30.70
C ALA A 720 -12.50 12.28 -29.26
N ASP A 721 -12.99 11.04 -29.07
CA ASP A 721 -13.21 10.42 -27.76
C ASP A 721 -11.97 9.69 -27.20
N GLY A 722 -10.81 9.82 -27.85
CA GLY A 722 -9.57 9.15 -27.48
C GLY A 722 -9.48 7.67 -27.88
N PHE A 723 -10.52 7.12 -28.53
CA PHE A 723 -10.57 5.71 -28.92
C PHE A 723 -10.64 5.51 -30.45
N LEU A 724 -10.23 4.34 -30.85
CA LEU A 724 -10.33 3.84 -32.23
C LEU A 724 -11.03 2.49 -32.21
N THR A 725 -12.06 2.33 -33.05
CA THR A 725 -12.70 1.04 -33.28
C THR A 725 -12.30 0.49 -34.64
N LEU A 726 -11.71 -0.70 -34.68
CA LEU A 726 -11.24 -1.40 -35.87
C LEU A 726 -12.01 -2.71 -36.05
N GLU A 727 -12.48 -2.97 -37.26
CA GLU A 727 -13.06 -4.26 -37.64
C GLU A 727 -12.09 -5.06 -38.52
N ALA A 728 -11.69 -6.22 -38.05
CA ALA A 728 -10.74 -7.08 -38.67
C ALA A 728 -11.41 -8.40 -39.12
N PRO A 729 -11.65 -8.64 -40.42
CA PRO A 729 -12.06 -9.97 -40.91
C PRO A 729 -10.96 -10.97 -40.58
N LEU A 730 -11.36 -12.12 -40.02
CA LEU A 730 -10.42 -13.20 -39.71
C LEU A 730 -10.23 -14.10 -40.96
N THR A 731 -8.97 -14.33 -41.33
CA THR A 731 -8.61 -15.21 -42.44
C THR A 731 -8.00 -16.50 -41.92
N ASN A 732 -8.50 -17.64 -42.42
CA ASN A 732 -8.00 -18.97 -42.03
C ASN A 732 -8.02 -19.23 -40.51
N ALA A 733 -9.02 -18.69 -39.82
CA ALA A 733 -9.14 -18.86 -38.37
C ALA A 733 -9.59 -20.30 -38.06
N PRO A 734 -8.93 -21.01 -37.14
CA PRO A 734 -9.39 -22.32 -36.66
C PRO A 734 -10.63 -22.14 -35.78
N ALA A 735 -11.32 -23.22 -35.43
CA ALA A 735 -12.50 -23.20 -34.56
C ALA A 735 -12.20 -22.66 -33.15
N LYS A 736 -10.94 -22.77 -32.71
CA LYS A 736 -10.43 -22.25 -31.42
C LYS A 736 -8.99 -21.79 -31.61
N ALA A 737 -8.62 -20.65 -31.05
CA ALA A 737 -7.29 -20.07 -31.16
C ALA A 737 -6.88 -19.31 -29.89
N ASP A 738 -5.58 -19.17 -29.68
CA ASP A 738 -5.02 -18.19 -28.76
C ASP A 738 -4.82 -16.88 -29.53
N LEU A 739 -5.74 -15.92 -29.38
CA LEU A 739 -5.65 -14.66 -30.10
C LEU A 739 -4.62 -13.74 -29.42
N CYS A 740 -3.50 -13.56 -30.11
CA CYS A 740 -2.45 -12.62 -29.73
C CYS A 740 -2.67 -11.29 -30.48
N VAL A 741 -2.89 -10.21 -29.73
CA VAL A 741 -3.20 -8.87 -30.22
C VAL A 741 -2.08 -7.92 -29.84
N TYR A 742 -1.53 -7.18 -30.79
CA TYR A 742 -0.50 -6.18 -30.54
C TYR A 742 -0.53 -5.07 -31.60
N PHE A 743 0.15 -3.97 -31.29
CA PHE A 743 0.36 -2.84 -32.20
C PHE A 743 1.82 -2.81 -32.64
N THR A 744 2.08 -2.42 -33.91
CA THR A 744 3.44 -2.31 -34.45
C THR A 744 3.89 -0.85 -34.48
N GLY A 745 5.21 -0.65 -34.53
CA GLY A 745 5.84 0.66 -34.58
C GLY A 745 6.18 1.25 -33.22
N ASP A 746 7.21 2.10 -33.21
CA ASP A 746 7.49 2.99 -32.07
C ASP A 746 6.70 4.28 -32.28
N THR A 747 5.65 4.47 -31.51
CA THR A 747 4.74 5.61 -31.63
C THR A 747 4.96 6.66 -30.55
N ARG A 748 6.04 6.53 -29.76
CA ARG A 748 6.37 7.52 -28.73
C ARG A 748 6.32 8.97 -29.25
N PRO A 749 5.87 9.94 -28.45
CA PRO A 749 5.61 9.92 -26.99
C PRO A 749 4.26 9.35 -26.55
N GLU A 750 3.53 8.70 -27.43
CA GLU A 750 2.26 8.03 -27.10
C GLU A 750 2.33 6.56 -27.55
N MET A 751 1.46 5.73 -26.95
CA MET A 751 1.35 4.31 -27.32
C MET A 751 -0.10 3.91 -27.56
N TRP A 752 -0.32 2.96 -28.48
CA TRP A 752 -1.60 2.31 -28.64
C TRP A 752 -1.79 1.24 -27.57
N VAL A 753 -2.98 1.19 -26.98
CA VAL A 753 -3.37 0.22 -25.94
C VAL A 753 -4.69 -0.44 -26.31
N LEU A 754 -4.88 -1.69 -25.92
CA LEU A 754 -6.12 -2.40 -26.09
C LEU A 754 -7.09 -2.01 -24.98
N ASP A 755 -8.32 -1.61 -25.34
CA ASP A 755 -9.44 -1.46 -24.40
C ASP A 755 -10.25 -2.77 -24.35
N ARG A 756 -10.68 -3.28 -25.52
CA ARG A 756 -11.42 -4.55 -25.61
C ARG A 756 -11.38 -5.17 -26.99
N ILE A 757 -11.63 -6.47 -27.03
CA ILE A 757 -11.81 -7.24 -28.25
C ILE A 757 -13.14 -8.00 -28.20
N THR A 758 -13.94 -7.92 -29.26
CA THR A 758 -15.24 -8.59 -29.40
C THR A 758 -15.27 -9.48 -30.63
N LEU A 759 -15.67 -10.75 -30.45
CA LEU A 759 -15.88 -11.71 -31.52
C LEU A 759 -17.24 -11.48 -32.18
N GLN A 760 -17.27 -11.23 -33.50
CA GLN A 760 -18.47 -10.97 -34.27
C GLN A 760 -18.82 -12.19 -35.12
N PRO A 761 -20.08 -12.71 -35.05
CA PRO A 761 -20.52 -13.80 -35.90
C PRO A 761 -20.32 -13.51 -37.39
N ALA A 762 -20.04 -14.54 -38.19
CA ALA A 762 -20.12 -14.43 -39.63
C ALA A 762 -21.53 -14.00 -40.03
N ALA A 763 -21.67 -13.17 -41.07
CA ALA A 763 -22.96 -12.86 -41.63
C ALA A 763 -23.63 -14.18 -42.08
N PRO A 764 -24.94 -14.37 -41.89
CA PRO A 764 -25.63 -15.60 -42.27
C PRO A 764 -25.60 -15.84 -43.78
#